data_2c53b18ac33cb6c2540197247953232d
#
_entry.id   2c53b18ac33cb6c2540197247953232d
#
_cell.length_a   1.000
_cell.length_b   1.000
_cell.length_c   1.000
_cell.angle_alpha   90.00
_cell.angle_beta   90.00
_cell.angle_gamma   90.00
#
_symmetry.space_group_name_H-M   'P 1'
#
loop_
_entity.id
_entity.type
_entity.pdbx_description
1 polymer ?
#
loop_
_entity_poly.entity_id
_entity_poly.type
_entity_poly.pdbx_seq_one_letter_code
_entity_poly.pdbx_strand_id
1 'polypeptide(L)'
;MRALLIVFILLTKIAYSQEIRGIIVHKNQAIPFANIYVKGTSNGTFANSQGEFTLVVDSLKDTLTIHSNGYNKKSIVAEKVLLNPRISLSIYSQQLSIVTVSDKKSLAKKIIKNVIINRNQNDYFNRSFTVNLYAKSTLDKQGQGNNRSGDTMQLSLAEKYSKIDYSRGKFKETKLGIQDLSIKEKAKGINAEKWGSFSANRLMDARTKSNLFYTNISEGNFNFYKSTILVPKLAQNPFISPLGPLALTTYEYSYLGAYEENQRRIYKIKVTPKRPKESVFTGVVQIEDSSWSIVAVELEMNGKNLHKYNSFKVYQRFSIHNELRLLDRQEFFFNYKSGIESKHFHGTVYSKFTNYNFSKEKIKIGNLIQITVDSASMRSDGFWRDKRSLKLKTKEKNFIQATRTLNELSKSEKYIKFKDSLKNKTSFWEFTFTGMDHYNTLKGIKWKIDPIVKQARVFGIGGYRHALGGKLIKLFKNKNELSLSTTINYGFKNKDLLSDGSLKYIYYPKRFGQFRLSGGSKYELLTYMQNLSSLFSRGNFIQNDFIRMGHFIEVLNGVFLDVDLKYLQRSSIAKLSLSKWSDELFPNNNQPIEFENYNEFNIKLLLSYTPFQKFAFEGRKKVVQGSKWPTFTIGWEQGVPDILLSKIDYQKIIIGFDHSFKIGLLGTSKAKSWYGQYLSINHVEIPNYSFFRGTDNYFFSHPLYTFQLLGETYSSLRNYISFNYIHHFHGAICKKIPYLKKTKIEAVTGGGVLYINDNNLQHTEIYNGLEIPFRLGETQLKFGGYYAIAYSNYSNLLNMFKFGLNVFNPFTNKWAF
;
A
#
# COMPACT_ATOMS: atom_id res chain seq x y z
N MET A 1 21.99 61.80 10.06
CA MET A 1 21.80 60.44 9.55
C MET A 1 22.67 59.42 10.25
N ARG A 2 23.93 59.65 10.62
CA ARG A 2 24.76 58.59 11.29
C ARG A 2 24.35 58.26 12.74
N ALA A 3 23.80 59.24 13.50
CA ALA A 3 23.34 59.03 14.87
C ALA A 3 22.03 58.20 14.96
N LEU A 4 21.13 58.27 13.95
CA LEU A 4 19.89 57.49 13.88
C LEU A 4 20.13 55.99 13.53
N LEU A 5 21.21 55.73 12.81
CA LEU A 5 21.61 54.36 12.46
C LEU A 5 22.17 53.58 13.67
N ILE A 6 22.87 54.29 14.58
CA ILE A 6 23.44 53.71 15.80
C ILE A 6 22.34 53.40 16.82
N VAL A 7 21.29 54.21 16.90
CA VAL A 7 20.13 53.96 17.78
C VAL A 7 19.28 52.77 17.26
N PHE A 8 19.22 52.56 15.94
CA PHE A 8 18.49 51.42 15.37
C PHE A 8 19.25 50.09 15.55
N ILE A 9 20.58 50.10 15.62
CA ILE A 9 21.42 48.92 15.88
C ILE A 9 21.38 48.51 17.37
N LEU A 10 21.13 49.44 18.28
CA LEU A 10 21.02 49.18 19.73
C LEU A 10 19.63 48.65 20.15
N LEU A 11 18.62 48.68 19.30
CA LEU A 11 17.26 48.23 19.59
C LEU A 11 16.95 46.83 19.06
N THR A 12 17.83 46.18 18.30
CA THR A 12 17.69 44.80 17.97
C THR A 12 18.20 43.90 19.10
N LYS A 13 17.41 43.70 20.13
CA LYS A 13 17.61 42.54 21.00
C LYS A 13 17.45 41.28 20.16
N ILE A 14 18.56 40.72 19.71
CA ILE A 14 18.61 39.39 19.13
C ILE A 14 18.23 38.43 20.27
N ALA A 15 17.00 37.98 20.29
CA ALA A 15 16.57 36.91 21.19
C ALA A 15 17.32 35.64 20.76
N TYR A 16 18.41 35.31 21.45
CA TYR A 16 19.10 34.03 21.31
C TYR A 16 18.24 32.96 21.99
N SER A 17 17.40 32.34 21.22
CA SER A 17 16.68 31.10 21.61
C SER A 17 17.72 29.98 21.79
N GLN A 18 17.83 29.45 23.01
CA GLN A 18 18.84 28.42 23.36
C GLN A 18 18.20 27.05 23.51
N GLU A 19 18.87 26.05 22.97
CA GLU A 19 18.39 24.65 23.03
C GLU A 19 19.01 23.94 24.23
N ILE A 20 18.15 23.48 25.14
CA ILE A 20 18.50 22.69 26.33
C ILE A 20 18.24 21.20 26.03
N ARG A 21 19.21 20.36 26.36
CA ARG A 21 19.09 18.91 26.27
C ARG A 21 19.36 18.29 27.63
N GLY A 22 18.60 17.25 27.96
CA GLY A 22 18.80 16.52 29.20
C GLY A 22 18.19 15.11 29.16
N ILE A 23 18.50 14.34 30.20
CA ILE A 23 17.92 13.04 30.42
C ILE A 23 17.32 12.99 31.83
N ILE A 24 16.10 12.49 31.94
CA ILE A 24 15.38 12.35 33.20
C ILE A 24 15.55 10.92 33.70
N VAL A 25 16.02 10.77 34.95
CA VAL A 25 16.32 9.47 35.52
C VAL A 25 15.83 9.35 36.97
N HIS A 26 15.69 8.11 37.47
CA HIS A 26 15.59 7.73 38.87
C HIS A 26 16.51 6.54 39.13
N LYS A 27 17.41 6.63 40.11
CA LYS A 27 18.40 5.59 40.43
C LYS A 27 19.01 4.95 39.16
N ASN A 28 19.52 5.76 38.24
CA ASN A 28 20.10 5.36 36.96
C ASN A 28 19.12 4.78 35.91
N GLN A 29 17.85 4.56 36.21
CA GLN A 29 16.84 4.16 35.24
C GLN A 29 16.23 5.39 34.58
N ALA A 30 16.10 5.37 33.23
CA ALA A 30 15.46 6.43 32.49
C ALA A 30 13.97 6.52 32.85
N ILE A 31 13.50 7.75 33.07
CA ILE A 31 12.07 8.02 33.26
C ILE A 31 11.50 8.46 31.91
N PRO A 32 10.80 7.57 31.18
CA PRO A 32 10.23 7.92 29.90
C PRO A 32 9.04 8.88 30.06
N PHE A 33 8.88 9.74 29.07
CA PHE A 33 7.69 10.59 28.90
C PHE A 33 7.38 11.54 30.07
N ALA A 34 8.42 11.93 30.80
CA ALA A 34 8.30 13.03 31.78
C ALA A 34 7.97 14.34 31.04
N ASN A 35 7.10 15.15 31.62
CA ASN A 35 6.79 16.51 31.14
C ASN A 35 7.87 17.48 31.55
N ILE A 36 8.37 18.27 30.62
CA ILE A 36 9.30 19.35 30.85
C ILE A 36 8.72 20.63 30.24
N TYR A 37 8.48 21.67 31.02
CA TYR A 37 7.96 22.93 30.54
C TYR A 37 8.60 24.12 31.22
N VAL A 38 8.64 25.25 30.53
CA VAL A 38 9.09 26.54 31.08
C VAL A 38 8.00 27.08 31.97
N LYS A 39 8.33 27.32 33.25
CA LYS A 39 7.36 27.79 34.24
C LYS A 39 6.73 29.12 33.79
N GLY A 40 5.39 29.15 33.81
CA GLY A 40 4.61 30.33 33.42
C GLY A 40 4.40 30.51 31.91
N THR A 41 4.83 29.53 31.07
CA THR A 41 4.63 29.58 29.62
C THR A 41 3.99 28.32 29.11
N SER A 42 3.53 28.34 27.86
CA SER A 42 3.08 27.15 27.13
C SER A 42 4.21 26.38 26.46
N ASN A 43 5.46 26.87 26.61
CA ASN A 43 6.62 26.24 26.02
C ASN A 43 7.06 24.99 26.81
N GLY A 44 7.01 23.82 26.22
CA GLY A 44 7.36 22.58 26.87
C GLY A 44 7.63 21.43 25.92
N THR A 45 8.19 20.35 26.47
CA THR A 45 8.52 19.12 25.74
C THR A 45 8.28 17.89 26.64
N PHE A 46 8.47 16.70 26.08
CA PHE A 46 8.48 15.44 26.82
C PHE A 46 9.80 14.72 26.63
N ALA A 47 10.18 13.96 27.64
CA ALA A 47 11.24 12.98 27.49
C ALA A 47 10.81 11.86 26.51
N ASN A 48 11.74 11.33 25.74
CA ASN A 48 11.54 10.17 24.88
C ASN A 48 11.51 8.85 25.70
N SER A 49 11.44 7.71 25.04
CA SER A 49 11.46 6.39 25.72
C SER A 49 12.75 6.11 26.49
N GLN A 50 13.85 6.80 26.20
CA GLN A 50 15.11 6.76 26.92
C GLN A 50 15.24 7.86 27.99
N GLY A 51 14.15 8.59 28.30
CA GLY A 51 14.16 9.70 29.23
C GLY A 51 14.82 10.97 28.72
N GLU A 52 15.29 11.02 27.47
CA GLU A 52 15.97 12.18 26.88
C GLU A 52 14.95 13.22 26.41
N PHE A 53 15.28 14.49 26.58
CA PHE A 53 14.46 15.60 26.08
C PHE A 53 15.30 16.68 25.44
N THR A 54 14.64 17.47 24.60
CA THR A 54 15.19 18.70 24.00
C THR A 54 14.12 19.79 24.08
N LEU A 55 14.47 20.94 24.64
CA LEU A 55 13.58 22.08 24.81
C LEU A 55 14.33 23.36 24.40
N VAL A 56 13.69 24.17 23.62
CA VAL A 56 14.17 25.49 23.24
C VAL A 56 13.63 26.49 24.24
N VAL A 57 14.50 27.27 24.89
CA VAL A 57 14.15 28.30 25.86
C VAL A 57 14.55 29.69 25.37
N ASP A 58 13.82 30.67 25.80
CA ASP A 58 14.10 32.08 25.42
C ASP A 58 15.25 32.64 26.24
N SER A 59 15.46 32.14 27.47
CA SER A 59 16.54 32.55 28.35
C SER A 59 17.07 31.36 29.16
N LEU A 60 18.39 31.35 29.42
CA LEU A 60 18.99 30.38 30.35
C LEU A 60 18.55 30.57 31.81
N LYS A 61 18.01 31.71 32.15
CA LYS A 61 17.41 32.00 33.46
C LYS A 61 16.00 31.38 33.60
N ASP A 62 15.41 30.87 32.52
CA ASP A 62 14.11 30.26 32.58
C ASP A 62 14.12 29.05 33.52
N THR A 63 13.07 28.89 34.31
CA THR A 63 12.91 27.77 35.21
C THR A 63 12.13 26.64 34.49
N LEU A 64 12.79 25.52 34.28
CA LEU A 64 12.16 24.32 33.76
C LEU A 64 11.46 23.56 34.91
N THR A 65 10.24 23.21 34.69
CA THR A 65 9.50 22.35 35.61
C THR A 65 9.39 20.96 34.99
N ILE A 66 9.83 19.96 35.73
CA ILE A 66 9.83 18.56 35.31
C ILE A 66 8.85 17.80 36.17
N HIS A 67 7.94 17.08 35.53
CA HIS A 67 6.94 16.26 36.20
C HIS A 67 6.79 14.90 35.52
N SER A 68 6.81 13.85 36.32
CA SER A 68 6.46 12.52 35.88
C SER A 68 5.61 11.83 36.94
N ASN A 69 4.71 10.95 36.54
CA ASN A 69 3.80 10.29 37.47
C ASN A 69 4.55 9.33 38.42
N GLY A 70 4.26 9.40 39.71
CA GLY A 70 4.96 8.63 40.73
C GLY A 70 6.27 9.29 41.19
N TYR A 71 6.60 10.49 40.70
CA TYR A 71 7.80 11.24 41.08
C TYR A 71 7.48 12.65 41.56
N ASN A 72 8.28 13.16 42.47
CA ASN A 72 8.16 14.54 42.92
C ASN A 72 8.45 15.51 41.79
N LYS A 73 7.63 16.56 41.69
CA LYS A 73 7.84 17.65 40.76
C LYS A 73 9.17 18.34 41.10
N LYS A 74 10.01 18.56 40.09
CA LYS A 74 11.30 19.23 40.22
C LYS A 74 11.35 20.48 39.33
N SER A 75 11.75 21.59 39.90
CA SER A 75 12.03 22.83 39.16
C SER A 75 13.55 23.06 39.16
N ILE A 76 14.09 23.38 37.98
CA ILE A 76 15.51 23.58 37.75
C ILE A 76 15.71 24.73 36.75
N VAL A 77 16.68 25.60 36.98
CA VAL A 77 17.01 26.65 36.02
C VAL A 77 17.66 26.02 34.77
N ALA A 78 17.33 26.54 33.60
CA ALA A 78 17.77 26.01 32.33
C ALA A 78 19.30 25.97 32.18
N GLU A 79 20.00 26.94 32.73
CA GLU A 79 21.45 26.97 32.76
C GLU A 79 22.06 25.76 33.50
N LYS A 80 21.48 25.36 34.63
CA LYS A 80 21.94 24.17 35.38
C LYS A 80 21.77 22.87 34.62
N VAL A 81 20.82 22.81 33.69
CA VAL A 81 20.65 21.64 32.82
C VAL A 81 21.71 21.56 31.72
N LEU A 82 22.23 22.71 31.27
CA LEU A 82 23.38 22.73 30.36
C LEU A 82 24.65 22.22 31.01
N LEU A 83 24.87 22.56 32.30
CA LEU A 83 26.02 22.13 33.06
C LEU A 83 25.94 20.64 33.48
N ASN A 84 24.74 20.21 33.85
CA ASN A 84 24.47 18.80 34.17
C ASN A 84 23.18 18.34 33.50
N PRO A 85 23.26 17.68 32.33
CA PRO A 85 22.08 17.27 31.56
C PRO A 85 21.31 16.09 32.21
N ARG A 86 21.81 15.50 33.28
CA ARG A 86 21.20 14.36 33.98
C ARG A 86 20.35 14.85 35.14
N ILE A 87 19.03 14.76 35.02
CA ILE A 87 18.08 15.25 36.01
C ILE A 87 17.45 14.06 36.73
N SER A 88 17.79 13.88 38.03
CA SER A 88 17.18 12.85 38.83
C SER A 88 15.90 13.34 39.50
N LEU A 89 14.84 12.52 39.42
CA LEU A 89 13.59 12.71 40.15
C LEU A 89 13.52 11.69 41.31
N SER A 90 13.01 12.13 42.46
CA SER A 90 12.70 11.27 43.60
C SER A 90 11.28 10.73 43.49
N ILE A 91 11.02 9.52 44.01
CA ILE A 91 9.70 8.94 44.06
C ILE A 91 8.82 9.77 44.98
N TYR A 92 7.60 10.02 44.54
CA TYR A 92 6.56 10.70 45.32
C TYR A 92 5.97 9.68 46.30
N SER A 93 6.34 9.78 47.58
CA SER A 93 5.76 8.97 48.63
C SER A 93 4.70 9.80 49.37
N GLN A 94 3.48 9.80 48.87
CA GLN A 94 2.33 10.27 49.62
C GLN A 94 1.55 9.05 50.11
N GLN A 95 1.24 8.98 51.39
CA GLN A 95 0.20 8.10 51.89
C GLN A 95 -1.12 8.50 51.22
N LEU A 96 -1.47 7.79 50.18
CA LEU A 96 -2.76 7.92 49.52
C LEU A 96 -3.81 7.42 50.51
N SER A 97 -4.79 8.23 50.90
CA SER A 97 -6.07 7.76 51.40
C SER A 97 -6.53 6.58 50.56
N ILE A 98 -6.91 5.48 51.17
CA ILE A 98 -7.29 4.20 50.57
C ILE A 98 -8.48 4.45 49.62
N VAL A 99 -8.18 4.78 48.37
CA VAL A 99 -9.17 4.74 47.27
C VAL A 99 -9.20 3.31 46.79
N THR A 100 -10.28 2.61 47.02
CA THR A 100 -10.46 1.22 46.59
C THR A 100 -10.24 1.04 45.11
N VAL A 101 -9.78 -0.12 44.68
CA VAL A 101 -9.49 -0.42 43.24
C VAL A 101 -10.75 -0.29 42.38
N SER A 102 -11.93 -0.51 42.96
CA SER A 102 -13.24 -0.32 42.29
C SER A 102 -13.52 1.15 41.94
N ASP A 103 -13.17 2.10 42.82
CA ASP A 103 -13.41 3.52 42.62
C ASP A 103 -12.52 4.10 41.51
N LYS A 104 -11.28 3.62 41.41
CA LYS A 104 -10.33 4.02 40.35
C LYS A 104 -10.80 3.59 38.97
N LYS A 105 -11.38 2.40 38.84
CA LYS A 105 -11.96 1.91 37.57
C LYS A 105 -13.24 2.66 37.22
N SER A 106 -14.11 2.92 38.19
CA SER A 106 -15.35 3.65 38.01
C SER A 106 -15.09 5.09 37.55
N LEU A 107 -14.16 5.79 38.20
CA LEU A 107 -13.76 7.15 37.82
C LEU A 107 -13.16 7.18 36.39
N ALA A 108 -12.25 6.29 36.05
CA ALA A 108 -11.67 6.22 34.73
C ALA A 108 -12.73 6.00 33.64
N LYS A 109 -13.68 5.09 33.89
CA LYS A 109 -14.81 4.83 32.99
C LYS A 109 -15.71 6.05 32.80
N LYS A 110 -15.99 6.80 33.91
CA LYS A 110 -16.77 8.05 33.86
C LYS A 110 -16.09 9.11 33.01
N ILE A 111 -14.78 9.31 33.18
CA ILE A 111 -13.98 10.25 32.37
C ILE A 111 -14.06 9.88 30.87
N ILE A 112 -13.83 8.62 30.54
CA ILE A 112 -13.90 8.19 29.12
C ILE A 112 -15.31 8.34 28.55
N LYS A 113 -16.35 8.07 29.33
CA LYS A 113 -17.75 8.33 28.91
C LYS A 113 -17.96 9.81 28.53
N ASN A 114 -17.41 10.72 29.33
CA ASN A 114 -17.49 12.16 29.07
C ASN A 114 -16.71 12.54 27.79
N VAL A 115 -15.54 11.95 27.54
CA VAL A 115 -14.81 12.13 26.27
C VAL A 115 -15.67 11.71 25.08
N ILE A 116 -16.34 10.56 25.17
CA ILE A 116 -17.18 10.02 24.09
C ILE A 116 -18.39 10.94 23.85
N ILE A 117 -19.02 11.47 24.91
CA ILE A 117 -20.15 12.40 24.79
C ILE A 117 -19.71 13.69 24.10
N ASN A 118 -18.60 14.29 24.54
CA ASN A 118 -18.11 15.59 24.05
C ASN A 118 -17.25 15.51 22.78
N ARG A 119 -17.06 14.31 22.17
CA ARG A 119 -16.17 14.10 21.02
C ARG A 119 -16.48 15.01 19.82
N ASN A 120 -17.77 15.27 19.55
CA ASN A 120 -18.15 16.05 18.37
C ASN A 120 -17.75 17.52 18.49
N GLN A 121 -17.70 18.06 19.70
CA GLN A 121 -17.23 19.43 19.97
C GLN A 121 -15.71 19.51 19.92
N ASN A 122 -15.02 18.49 20.44
CA ASN A 122 -13.58 18.43 20.57
C ASN A 122 -12.86 17.93 19.29
N ASP A 123 -13.57 17.27 18.38
CA ASP A 123 -12.98 16.81 17.12
C ASP A 123 -12.85 17.97 16.11
N TYR A 124 -11.68 18.58 16.06
CA TYR A 124 -11.40 19.69 15.14
C TYR A 124 -11.51 19.29 13.66
N PHE A 125 -11.52 17.99 13.32
CA PHE A 125 -11.81 17.49 11.98
C PHE A 125 -13.27 17.72 11.55
N ASN A 126 -14.14 18.19 12.43
CA ASN A 126 -15.46 18.66 12.03
C ASN A 126 -15.47 20.05 11.38
N ARG A 127 -14.32 20.73 11.39
CA ARG A 127 -14.10 22.05 10.80
C ARG A 127 -13.19 21.96 9.57
N SER A 128 -13.27 22.95 8.66
CA SER A 128 -12.32 23.09 7.55
C SER A 128 -11.14 23.92 8.02
N PHE A 129 -9.93 23.50 7.71
CA PHE A 129 -8.72 24.19 8.11
C PHE A 129 -7.55 24.00 7.12
N THR A 130 -6.59 24.88 7.21
CA THR A 130 -5.26 24.69 6.64
C THR A 130 -4.23 24.61 7.75
N VAL A 131 -3.15 23.85 7.53
CA VAL A 131 -2.06 23.69 8.51
C VAL A 131 -0.75 23.40 7.79
N ASN A 132 0.37 23.86 8.36
CA ASN A 132 1.69 23.51 7.90
C ASN A 132 2.19 22.26 8.65
N LEU A 133 2.81 21.35 7.92
CA LEU A 133 3.37 20.10 8.44
C LEU A 133 4.87 20.05 8.14
N TYR A 134 5.69 19.96 9.17
CA TYR A 134 7.05 19.47 9.07
C TYR A 134 7.07 18.01 9.53
N ALA A 135 7.65 17.11 8.75
CA ALA A 135 7.84 15.72 9.16
C ALA A 135 9.25 15.23 8.84
N LYS A 136 9.84 14.51 9.80
CA LYS A 136 11.15 13.85 9.69
C LYS A 136 10.98 12.38 9.98
N SER A 137 11.45 11.50 9.08
CA SER A 137 11.45 10.05 9.23
C SER A 137 12.87 9.54 9.21
N THR A 138 13.19 8.60 10.11
CA THR A 138 14.47 7.87 10.12
C THR A 138 14.25 6.37 10.14
N LEU A 139 15.17 5.63 9.56
CA LEU A 139 15.21 4.18 9.62
C LEU A 139 16.63 3.73 9.94
N ASP A 140 16.77 3.00 11.01
CA ASP A 140 18.02 2.41 11.48
C ASP A 140 17.94 0.89 11.40
N LYS A 141 19.09 0.25 11.11
CA LYS A 141 19.30 -1.19 11.17
C LYS A 141 20.17 -1.53 12.37
N GLN A 142 19.79 -2.53 13.13
CA GLN A 142 20.61 -3.05 14.22
C GLN A 142 21.81 -3.81 13.67
N GLY A 143 23.01 -3.53 14.14
CA GLY A 143 24.23 -4.21 13.74
C GLY A 143 24.18 -5.72 14.07
N GLN A 144 24.74 -6.54 13.18
CA GLN A 144 25.03 -7.95 13.44
C GLN A 144 26.51 -8.04 13.86
N GLY A 145 26.78 -8.39 15.10
CA GLY A 145 28.13 -8.65 15.57
C GLY A 145 28.20 -8.75 17.10
N ASN A 146 29.15 -9.51 17.60
CA ASN A 146 29.44 -9.71 19.03
C ASN A 146 29.93 -8.44 19.77
N ASN A 147 29.91 -7.30 19.12
CA ASN A 147 30.31 -6.02 19.71
C ASN A 147 29.09 -5.29 20.27
N ARG A 148 29.04 -5.22 21.58
CA ARG A 148 28.22 -4.39 22.48
C ARG A 148 26.87 -3.88 21.89
N SER A 149 25.81 -4.34 22.52
CA SER A 149 24.42 -3.87 22.30
C SER A 149 24.33 -2.34 22.15
N GLY A 150 24.23 -1.84 20.93
CA GLY A 150 24.03 -0.41 20.72
C GLY A 150 24.34 0.16 19.34
N ASP A 151 25.15 -0.46 18.53
CA ASP A 151 25.53 0.12 17.24
C ASP A 151 24.40 -0.07 16.22
N THR A 152 23.71 1.03 15.92
CA THR A 152 22.69 1.07 14.87
C THR A 152 23.22 1.83 13.68
N MET A 153 23.10 1.25 12.48
CA MET A 153 23.43 1.90 11.22
C MET A 153 22.20 2.64 10.67
N GLN A 154 22.31 3.94 10.43
CA GLN A 154 21.26 4.70 9.79
C GLN A 154 21.20 4.37 8.30
N LEU A 155 20.01 3.94 7.83
CA LEU A 155 19.77 3.57 6.44
C LEU A 155 19.05 4.64 5.65
N SER A 156 18.18 5.40 6.29
CA SER A 156 17.48 6.48 5.62
C SER A 156 17.09 7.60 6.55
N LEU A 157 17.00 8.78 5.97
CA LEU A 157 16.45 9.98 6.56
C LEU A 157 15.63 10.70 5.49
N ALA A 158 14.37 10.96 5.79
CA ALA A 158 13.53 11.77 4.94
C ALA A 158 12.93 12.93 5.72
N GLU A 159 12.93 14.10 5.10
CA GLU A 159 12.27 15.30 5.61
C GLU A 159 11.26 15.79 4.58
N LYS A 160 10.12 16.26 5.05
CA LYS A 160 9.15 16.97 4.22
C LYS A 160 8.58 18.18 4.94
N TYR A 161 8.30 19.21 4.16
CA TYR A 161 7.54 20.36 4.59
C TYR A 161 6.37 20.57 3.63
N SER A 162 5.16 20.57 4.16
CA SER A 162 3.93 20.55 3.37
C SER A 162 2.91 21.51 3.93
N LYS A 163 2.06 22.06 3.05
CA LYS A 163 0.80 22.69 3.42
C LYS A 163 -0.32 21.67 3.25
N ILE A 164 -1.15 21.55 4.26
CA ILE A 164 -2.28 20.63 4.30
C ILE A 164 -3.57 21.44 4.28
N ASP A 165 -4.43 21.17 3.33
CA ASP A 165 -5.81 21.65 3.31
C ASP A 165 -6.72 20.49 3.73
N TYR A 166 -7.64 20.74 4.66
CA TYR A 166 -8.61 19.75 5.13
C TYR A 166 -10.04 20.29 5.05
N SER A 167 -10.96 19.50 4.54
CA SER A 167 -12.39 19.78 4.55
C SER A 167 -13.21 18.50 4.38
N ARG A 168 -14.22 18.30 5.20
CA ARG A 168 -15.21 17.21 5.12
C ARG A 168 -14.59 15.81 4.95
N GLY A 169 -13.56 15.48 5.72
CA GLY A 169 -12.89 14.17 5.66
C GLY A 169 -11.94 13.98 4.48
N LYS A 170 -11.70 15.03 3.69
CA LYS A 170 -10.72 15.01 2.61
C LYS A 170 -9.50 15.83 2.97
N PHE A 171 -8.33 15.34 2.57
CA PHE A 171 -7.06 16.04 2.67
C PHE A 171 -6.52 16.37 1.28
N LYS A 172 -5.88 17.52 1.17
CA LYS A 172 -5.00 17.84 0.05
C LYS A 172 -3.66 18.26 0.62
N GLU A 173 -2.60 17.53 0.27
CA GLU A 173 -1.23 17.84 0.70
C GLU A 173 -0.45 18.48 -0.44
N THR A 174 0.09 19.69 -0.22
CA THR A 174 1.00 20.36 -1.13
C THR A 174 2.40 20.31 -0.54
N LYS A 175 3.27 19.47 -1.10
CA LYS A 175 4.67 19.32 -0.65
C LYS A 175 5.51 20.45 -1.20
N LEU A 176 5.98 21.32 -0.31
CA LEU A 176 6.78 22.52 -0.60
C LEU A 176 8.28 22.26 -0.51
N GLY A 177 8.69 21.26 0.27
CA GLY A 177 10.06 20.79 0.39
C GLY A 177 10.09 19.30 0.67
N ILE A 178 11.00 18.57 0.00
CA ILE A 178 11.24 17.15 0.19
C ILE A 178 12.74 16.90 0.15
N GLN A 179 13.23 16.17 1.14
CA GLN A 179 14.56 15.58 1.14
C GLN A 179 14.42 14.11 1.53
N ASP A 180 14.78 13.22 0.63
CA ASP A 180 14.73 11.75 0.87
C ASP A 180 16.12 11.18 0.58
N LEU A 181 16.82 10.82 1.65
CA LEU A 181 18.15 10.27 1.63
C LEU A 181 18.08 8.83 2.11
N SER A 182 18.43 7.88 1.26
CA SER A 182 18.42 6.46 1.60
C SER A 182 19.61 5.73 1.02
N ILE A 183 20.23 4.88 1.82
CA ILE A 183 21.23 3.91 1.37
C ILE A 183 20.47 2.65 0.96
N LYS A 184 20.52 2.32 -0.33
CA LYS A 184 19.90 1.08 -0.83
C LYS A 184 20.83 -0.09 -0.51
N GLU A 185 20.50 -0.91 0.47
CA GLU A 185 21.12 -2.22 0.61
C GLU A 185 20.72 -3.10 -0.58
N LYS A 186 21.71 -3.83 -1.16
CA LYS A 186 21.39 -4.93 -2.08
C LYS A 186 20.63 -5.99 -1.27
N ALA A 187 19.38 -6.23 -1.63
CA ALA A 187 18.68 -7.41 -1.14
C ALA A 187 19.39 -8.65 -1.71
N LYS A 188 20.15 -9.36 -0.87
CA LYS A 188 20.62 -10.70 -1.20
C LYS A 188 19.42 -11.64 -1.07
N GLY A 189 18.91 -12.15 -2.16
CA GLY A 189 17.82 -13.12 -2.18
C GLY A 189 16.99 -13.05 -3.47
N ILE A 190 16.22 -14.08 -3.73
CA ILE A 190 15.25 -14.15 -4.83
C ILE A 190 14.27 -13.00 -4.63
N ASN A 191 14.39 -11.94 -5.45
CA ASN A 191 13.54 -10.78 -5.37
C ASN A 191 12.11 -11.17 -5.75
N ALA A 192 11.18 -11.14 -4.81
CA ALA A 192 9.75 -11.26 -5.09
C ALA A 192 9.25 -10.25 -6.13
N GLU A 193 9.96 -9.13 -6.34
CA GLU A 193 9.74 -8.19 -7.45
C GLU A 193 9.88 -8.85 -8.83
N LYS A 194 10.68 -9.90 -8.96
CA LYS A 194 10.86 -10.62 -10.24
C LYS A 194 9.79 -11.69 -10.46
N TRP A 195 9.19 -12.25 -9.40
CA TRP A 195 8.11 -13.24 -9.47
C TRP A 195 6.70 -12.62 -9.60
N GLY A 196 6.51 -11.40 -9.11
CA GLY A 196 5.23 -10.67 -9.19
C GLY A 196 4.86 -10.09 -10.56
N SER A 197 5.49 -10.55 -11.66
CA SER A 197 5.29 -9.97 -12.99
C SER A 197 4.04 -10.43 -13.75
N PHE A 198 3.13 -11.13 -13.10
CA PHE A 198 1.91 -11.64 -13.74
C PHE A 198 0.70 -10.69 -13.68
N SER A 199 0.78 -9.51 -13.08
CA SER A 199 -0.37 -8.60 -13.09
C SER A 199 -0.23 -7.49 -14.16
N ALA A 200 -1.23 -7.41 -15.02
CA ALA A 200 -1.35 -6.43 -16.10
C ALA A 200 -1.48 -4.95 -15.64
N ASN A 201 -1.50 -4.69 -14.35
CA ASN A 201 -1.75 -3.37 -13.76
C ASN A 201 -0.49 -2.57 -13.40
N ARG A 202 0.64 -2.79 -14.05
CA ARG A 202 1.91 -2.09 -13.77
C ARG A 202 1.90 -0.58 -14.01
N LEU A 203 0.95 -0.04 -14.74
CA LEU A 203 0.86 1.40 -15.00
C LEU A 203 0.37 2.22 -13.81
N MET A 204 -0.32 1.59 -12.86
CA MET A 204 -0.90 2.27 -11.69
C MET A 204 0.00 2.23 -10.44
N ASP A 205 1.10 1.48 -10.46
CA ASP A 205 1.89 1.14 -9.25
C ASP A 205 3.26 1.82 -9.20
N ALA A 206 3.36 3.07 -9.61
CA ALA A 206 4.55 3.88 -9.30
C ALA A 206 4.48 4.41 -7.86
N ARG A 207 4.27 3.54 -6.88
CA ARG A 207 4.46 3.93 -5.48
C ARG A 207 5.95 4.07 -5.22
N THR A 208 6.32 5.22 -4.67
CA THR A 208 7.67 5.52 -4.23
C THR A 208 8.23 4.35 -3.43
N LYS A 209 9.41 3.87 -3.79
CA LYS A 209 10.20 2.85 -3.09
C LYS A 209 10.75 3.34 -1.74
N SER A 210 10.07 4.26 -1.09
CA SER A 210 10.44 4.71 0.24
C SER A 210 10.10 3.62 1.25
N ASN A 211 11.13 3.08 1.89
CA ASN A 211 10.97 2.17 3.03
C ASN A 211 10.41 2.86 4.27
N LEU A 212 10.18 4.17 4.19
CA LEU A 212 9.71 4.99 5.29
C LEU A 212 8.18 4.98 5.36
N PHE A 213 7.68 4.87 6.58
CA PHE A 213 6.28 5.09 6.88
C PHE A 213 5.95 6.59 6.78
N TYR A 214 4.71 6.93 6.41
CA TYR A 214 4.21 8.30 6.38
C TYR A 214 4.70 9.16 5.20
N THR A 215 4.49 8.66 4.00
CA THR A 215 4.80 9.42 2.78
C THR A 215 3.77 10.51 2.47
N ASN A 216 2.54 10.38 2.98
CA ASN A 216 1.49 11.39 2.87
C ASN A 216 0.65 11.46 4.15
N ILE A 217 -0.11 12.55 4.32
CA ILE A 217 -0.91 12.81 5.53
C ILE A 217 -1.98 11.75 5.78
N SER A 218 -2.56 11.17 4.74
CA SER A 218 -3.62 10.18 4.88
C SER A 218 -3.13 8.85 5.49
N GLU A 219 -1.85 8.55 5.38
CA GLU A 219 -1.22 7.37 5.96
C GLU A 219 -0.93 7.51 7.46
N GLY A 220 -0.94 8.74 7.98
CA GLY A 220 -0.62 9.07 9.37
C GLY A 220 -1.78 9.67 10.14
N ASN A 221 -3.00 9.63 9.62
CA ASN A 221 -4.15 10.24 10.29
C ASN A 221 -4.74 9.31 11.35
N PHE A 222 -4.37 9.53 12.61
CA PHE A 222 -4.92 8.84 13.78
C PHE A 222 -5.87 9.76 14.53
N ASN A 223 -7.14 9.82 14.12
CA ASN A 223 -8.18 10.54 14.85
C ASN A 223 -8.86 9.62 15.87
N PHE A 224 -8.50 9.77 17.14
CA PHE A 224 -9.01 8.92 18.22
C PHE A 224 -10.45 9.25 18.66
N TYR A 225 -11.04 10.34 18.22
CA TYR A 225 -12.48 10.61 18.44
C TYR A 225 -13.40 9.74 17.57
N LYS A 226 -12.86 9.15 16.47
CA LYS A 226 -13.62 8.21 15.62
C LYS A 226 -13.73 6.83 16.24
N SER A 227 -14.77 6.08 15.86
CA SER A 227 -14.98 4.70 16.34
C SER A 227 -13.87 3.77 15.95
N THR A 228 -13.35 3.92 14.73
CA THR A 228 -12.30 3.07 14.15
C THR A 228 -11.28 3.87 13.35
N ILE A 229 -10.04 3.41 13.38
CA ILE A 229 -8.91 4.02 12.69
C ILE A 229 -8.36 3.00 11.69
N LEU A 230 -8.42 3.33 10.41
CA LEU A 230 -7.91 2.49 9.33
C LEU A 230 -6.68 3.15 8.71
N VAL A 231 -5.54 2.48 8.82
CA VAL A 231 -4.30 2.84 8.13
C VAL A 231 -3.88 1.65 7.26
N PRO A 232 -4.19 1.66 5.95
CA PRO A 232 -4.01 0.49 5.08
C PRO A 232 -2.58 -0.05 5.01
N LYS A 233 -1.57 0.79 5.19
CA LYS A 233 -0.16 0.36 5.27
C LYS A 233 0.18 -0.43 6.53
N LEU A 234 -0.57 -0.22 7.61
CA LEU A 234 -0.32 -0.90 8.88
C LEU A 234 -1.07 -2.21 8.99
N ALA A 235 -2.37 -2.19 8.67
CA ALA A 235 -3.23 -3.34 8.89
C ALA A 235 -4.37 -3.41 7.86
N GLN A 236 -4.86 -4.61 7.66
CA GLN A 236 -6.02 -4.88 6.81
C GLN A 236 -7.31 -4.43 7.49
N ASN A 237 -7.41 -4.69 8.81
CA ASN A 237 -8.55 -4.34 9.63
C ASN A 237 -8.37 -2.97 10.28
N PRO A 238 -9.45 -2.19 10.44
CA PRO A 238 -9.41 -0.99 11.25
C PRO A 238 -9.17 -1.32 12.72
N PHE A 239 -8.45 -0.45 13.41
CA PHE A 239 -8.27 -0.50 14.86
C PHE A 239 -9.43 0.21 15.56
N ILE A 240 -9.95 -0.39 16.63
CA ILE A 240 -11.00 0.23 17.45
C ILE A 240 -10.35 1.32 18.31
N SER A 241 -10.88 2.54 18.24
CA SER A 241 -10.38 3.65 19.05
C SER A 241 -10.71 3.46 20.53
N PRO A 242 -9.77 3.72 21.45
CA PRO A 242 -10.05 3.69 22.88
C PRO A 242 -10.82 4.90 23.39
N LEU A 243 -11.09 5.91 22.56
CA LEU A 243 -11.82 7.13 22.91
C LEU A 243 -13.06 7.36 22.02
N GLY A 244 -13.36 6.38 21.16
CA GLY A 244 -14.54 6.41 20.29
C GLY A 244 -15.76 5.68 20.88
N PRO A 245 -16.89 5.66 20.18
CA PRO A 245 -18.15 5.07 20.64
C PRO A 245 -18.07 3.61 21.09
N LEU A 246 -17.20 2.80 20.49
CA LEU A 246 -17.02 1.38 20.84
C LEU A 246 -16.04 1.15 22.00
N ALA A 247 -15.50 2.20 22.58
CA ALA A 247 -14.40 2.12 23.54
C ALA A 247 -14.79 1.37 24.81
N LEU A 248 -15.94 1.67 25.42
CA LEU A 248 -16.36 1.09 26.70
C LEU A 248 -16.66 -0.43 26.61
N THR A 249 -17.04 -0.93 25.45
CA THR A 249 -17.26 -2.36 25.21
C THR A 249 -15.96 -3.11 24.93
N THR A 250 -14.96 -2.42 24.40
CA THR A 250 -13.70 -3.01 23.92
C THR A 250 -12.57 -2.96 24.95
N TYR A 251 -12.54 -1.90 25.78
CA TYR A 251 -11.43 -1.64 26.68
C TYR A 251 -11.83 -1.63 28.15
N GLU A 252 -10.85 -1.88 29.01
CA GLU A 252 -10.84 -1.56 30.43
C GLU A 252 -9.96 -0.34 30.67
N TYR A 253 -10.34 0.47 31.66
CA TYR A 253 -9.67 1.72 31.99
C TYR A 253 -9.27 1.73 33.46
N SER A 254 -8.06 2.21 33.74
CA SER A 254 -7.55 2.40 35.07
C SER A 254 -7.04 3.83 35.26
N TYR A 255 -7.50 4.50 36.26
CA TYR A 255 -7.03 5.83 36.65
C TYR A 255 -5.62 5.73 37.24
N LEU A 256 -4.69 6.49 36.65
CA LEU A 256 -3.27 6.52 37.08
C LEU A 256 -2.93 7.75 37.92
N GLY A 257 -3.80 8.77 37.93
CA GLY A 257 -3.62 10.04 38.64
C GLY A 257 -3.98 11.24 37.79
N ALA A 258 -3.85 12.42 38.35
CA ALA A 258 -4.01 13.69 37.67
C ALA A 258 -2.84 14.62 37.97
N TYR A 259 -2.67 15.62 37.14
CA TYR A 259 -1.69 16.71 37.31
C TYR A 259 -2.31 18.02 36.77
N GLU A 260 -1.73 19.13 37.12
CA GLU A 260 -2.13 20.45 36.60
C GLU A 260 -1.12 20.95 35.61
N GLU A 261 -1.62 21.44 34.47
CA GLU A 261 -0.87 22.13 33.43
C GLU A 261 -1.63 23.40 33.04
N ASN A 262 -0.99 24.57 33.25
CA ASN A 262 -1.60 25.88 32.97
C ASN A 262 -2.98 26.06 33.64
N GLN A 263 -3.07 25.76 34.95
CA GLN A 263 -4.30 25.85 35.77
C GLN A 263 -5.43 24.91 35.31
N ARG A 264 -5.12 23.90 34.47
CA ARG A 264 -6.08 22.91 34.01
C ARG A 264 -5.70 21.54 34.55
N ARG A 265 -6.69 20.85 35.12
CA ARG A 265 -6.49 19.48 35.61
C ARG A 265 -6.51 18.49 34.46
N ILE A 266 -5.53 17.60 34.41
CA ILE A 266 -5.38 16.60 33.38
C ILE A 266 -5.34 15.21 34.01
N TYR A 267 -6.26 14.36 33.62
CA TYR A 267 -6.39 12.98 34.04
C TYR A 267 -5.49 12.07 33.18
N LYS A 268 -4.75 11.18 33.81
CA LYS A 268 -3.97 10.14 33.14
C LYS A 268 -4.65 8.79 33.34
N ILE A 269 -4.97 8.12 32.21
CA ILE A 269 -5.77 6.90 32.18
C ILE A 269 -5.05 5.83 31.39
N LYS A 270 -4.86 4.66 31.99
CA LYS A 270 -4.36 3.46 31.31
C LYS A 270 -5.47 2.80 30.52
N VAL A 271 -5.17 2.45 29.28
CA VAL A 271 -6.04 1.74 28.35
C VAL A 271 -5.56 0.30 28.22
N THR A 272 -6.42 -0.65 28.52
CA THR A 272 -6.12 -2.08 28.42
C THR A 272 -7.23 -2.76 27.61
N PRO A 273 -6.94 -3.45 26.51
CA PRO A 273 -7.98 -4.12 25.75
C PRO A 273 -8.48 -5.37 26.47
N LYS A 274 -9.80 -5.57 26.50
CA LYS A 274 -10.42 -6.80 26.99
C LYS A 274 -10.04 -8.03 26.18
N ARG A 275 -9.80 -7.81 24.87
CA ARG A 275 -9.37 -8.85 23.91
C ARG A 275 -8.12 -8.42 23.16
N PRO A 276 -6.91 -8.67 23.68
CA PRO A 276 -5.67 -8.13 23.14
C PRO A 276 -5.26 -8.71 21.77
N LYS A 277 -5.96 -9.73 21.25
CA LYS A 277 -5.71 -10.32 19.92
C LYS A 277 -6.50 -9.64 18.80
N GLU A 278 -7.47 -8.81 19.13
CA GLU A 278 -8.20 -7.99 18.16
C GLU A 278 -7.34 -6.80 17.70
N SER A 279 -7.86 -6.03 16.73
CA SER A 279 -7.21 -4.79 16.27
C SER A 279 -7.49 -3.66 17.26
N VAL A 280 -6.71 -3.60 18.31
CA VAL A 280 -6.89 -2.74 19.49
C VAL A 280 -5.56 -2.09 19.90
N PHE A 281 -5.66 -1.06 20.73
CA PHE A 281 -4.53 -0.33 21.28
C PHE A 281 -4.31 -0.67 22.76
N THR A 282 -3.07 -0.53 23.22
CA THR A 282 -2.69 -0.58 24.64
C THR A 282 -1.85 0.65 24.94
N GLY A 283 -2.02 1.27 26.10
CA GLY A 283 -1.18 2.41 26.49
C GLY A 283 -1.83 3.37 27.45
N VAL A 284 -1.59 4.66 27.27
CA VAL A 284 -2.04 5.72 28.16
C VAL A 284 -2.66 6.86 27.35
N VAL A 285 -3.73 7.44 27.90
CA VAL A 285 -4.36 8.66 27.37
C VAL A 285 -4.41 9.71 28.45
N GLN A 286 -4.30 10.97 28.07
CA GLN A 286 -4.36 12.12 28.95
C GLN A 286 -5.55 12.99 28.52
N ILE A 287 -6.45 13.27 29.44
CA ILE A 287 -7.72 13.95 29.22
C ILE A 287 -7.80 15.16 30.11
N GLU A 288 -8.18 16.31 29.55
CA GLU A 288 -8.43 17.55 30.30
C GLU A 288 -9.77 17.47 31.04
N ASP A 289 -9.79 17.91 32.29
CA ASP A 289 -10.99 18.11 33.04
C ASP A 289 -11.87 19.23 32.42
N SER A 290 -13.15 19.18 32.62
CA SER A 290 -14.17 20.13 32.13
C SER A 290 -14.42 20.07 30.63
N SER A 291 -13.40 20.22 29.78
CA SER A 291 -13.54 20.14 28.32
C SER A 291 -13.65 18.70 27.81
N TRP A 292 -13.13 17.74 28.54
CA TRP A 292 -13.02 16.31 28.16
C TRP A 292 -12.27 16.09 26.85
N SER A 293 -11.39 17.03 26.52
CA SER A 293 -10.59 16.98 25.31
C SER A 293 -9.32 16.14 25.51
N ILE A 294 -8.83 15.56 24.41
CA ILE A 294 -7.58 14.80 24.41
C ILE A 294 -6.40 15.77 24.52
N VAL A 295 -5.54 15.57 25.53
CA VAL A 295 -4.30 16.32 25.73
C VAL A 295 -3.13 15.58 25.08
N ALA A 296 -3.03 14.28 25.32
CA ALA A 296 -2.03 13.43 24.72
C ALA A 296 -2.50 11.97 24.65
N VAL A 297 -1.98 11.22 23.71
CA VAL A 297 -2.12 9.77 23.64
C VAL A 297 -0.76 9.14 23.42
N GLU A 298 -0.53 8.02 24.07
CA GLU A 298 0.62 7.13 23.87
C GLU A 298 0.07 5.72 23.77
N LEU A 299 -0.08 5.23 22.57
CA LEU A 299 -0.79 3.99 22.27
C LEU A 299 0.02 3.10 21.36
N GLU A 300 0.07 1.82 21.69
CA GLU A 300 0.78 0.78 20.95
C GLU A 300 -0.19 -0.22 20.35
N MET A 301 0.10 -0.65 19.14
CA MET A 301 -0.62 -1.69 18.41
C MET A 301 0.13 -3.01 18.45
N ASN A 302 -0.60 -4.10 18.71
CA ASN A 302 -0.02 -5.44 18.71
C ASN A 302 0.41 -5.86 17.30
N GLY A 303 1.66 -6.28 17.14
CA GLY A 303 2.26 -6.69 15.86
C GLY A 303 1.56 -7.84 15.15
N LYS A 304 0.79 -8.68 15.87
CA LYS A 304 0.04 -9.80 15.27
C LYS A 304 -1.04 -9.34 14.26
N ASN A 305 -1.52 -8.11 14.40
CA ASN A 305 -2.53 -7.52 13.51
C ASN A 305 -1.92 -6.57 12.47
N LEU A 306 -0.60 -6.43 12.46
CA LEU A 306 0.13 -5.56 11.53
C LEU A 306 0.69 -6.36 10.36
N HIS A 307 0.70 -5.77 9.16
CA HIS A 307 1.21 -6.43 7.94
C HIS A 307 2.71 -6.70 8.01
N LYS A 308 3.50 -5.68 8.33
CA LYS A 308 4.96 -5.73 8.25
C LYS A 308 5.63 -5.57 9.62
N TYR A 309 5.01 -4.82 10.53
CA TYR A 309 5.62 -4.38 11.76
C TYR A 309 5.44 -5.38 12.90
N ASN A 310 6.46 -5.53 13.72
CA ASN A 310 6.40 -6.32 14.97
C ASN A 310 5.74 -5.53 16.10
N SER A 311 5.98 -4.20 16.12
CA SER A 311 5.26 -3.26 16.97
C SER A 311 5.14 -1.92 16.24
N PHE A 312 4.11 -1.17 16.60
CA PHE A 312 3.90 0.19 16.12
C PHE A 312 3.26 1.01 17.23
N LYS A 313 3.94 2.08 17.64
CA LYS A 313 3.51 2.99 18.69
C LYS A 313 3.19 4.35 18.09
N VAL A 314 2.09 4.94 18.54
CA VAL A 314 1.63 6.29 18.18
C VAL A 314 1.68 7.15 19.42
N TYR A 315 2.35 8.28 19.30
CA TYR A 315 2.30 9.36 20.27
C TYR A 315 1.69 10.60 19.60
N GLN A 316 0.72 11.23 20.25
CA GLN A 316 0.14 12.50 19.83
C GLN A 316 0.05 13.44 21.02
N ARG A 317 0.35 14.71 20.79
CA ARG A 317 0.11 15.80 21.73
C ARG A 317 -0.71 16.89 21.06
N PHE A 318 -1.63 17.45 21.84
CA PHE A 318 -2.51 18.51 21.41
C PHE A 318 -2.24 19.77 22.24
N SER A 319 -2.14 20.92 21.58
CA SER A 319 -2.00 22.24 22.21
C SER A 319 -3.29 23.05 22.07
N ILE A 320 -3.48 24.01 22.97
CA ILE A 320 -4.66 24.86 22.98
C ILE A 320 -4.46 25.99 21.98
N HIS A 321 -5.45 26.18 21.11
CA HIS A 321 -5.57 27.31 20.20
C HIS A 321 -7.03 27.79 20.23
N ASN A 322 -7.29 29.00 20.72
CA ASN A 322 -8.65 29.57 20.81
C ASN A 322 -9.65 28.57 21.42
N GLU A 323 -9.36 28.08 22.63
CA GLU A 323 -10.15 27.11 23.41
C GLU A 323 -10.25 25.70 22.83
N LEU A 324 -9.80 25.47 21.60
CA LEU A 324 -9.81 24.15 20.97
C LEU A 324 -8.43 23.50 21.07
N ARG A 325 -8.38 22.21 21.39
CA ARG A 325 -7.13 21.45 21.34
C ARG A 325 -6.89 20.91 19.94
N LEU A 326 -5.75 21.31 19.36
CA LEU A 326 -5.30 20.94 18.01
C LEU A 326 -4.06 20.07 18.09
N LEU A 327 -3.95 19.13 17.16
CA LEU A 327 -2.78 18.27 17.06
C LEU A 327 -1.54 19.12 16.77
N ASP A 328 -0.64 19.16 17.74
CA ASP A 328 0.60 19.93 17.67
C ASP A 328 1.78 19.07 17.23
N ARG A 329 1.87 17.86 17.80
CA ARG A 329 2.98 16.93 17.58
C ARG A 329 2.46 15.50 17.43
N GLN A 330 3.01 14.77 16.45
CA GLN A 330 2.74 13.35 16.26
C GLN A 330 4.04 12.60 16.01
N GLU A 331 4.19 11.46 16.69
CA GLU A 331 5.34 10.60 16.48
C GLU A 331 4.90 9.16 16.31
N PHE A 332 5.65 8.44 15.45
CA PHE A 332 5.52 7.01 15.28
C PHE A 332 6.84 6.34 15.60
N PHE A 333 6.77 5.23 16.32
CA PHE A 333 7.90 4.35 16.58
C PHE A 333 7.52 2.97 16.12
N PHE A 334 8.34 2.36 15.28
CA PHE A 334 8.04 1.04 14.76
C PHE A 334 9.30 0.21 14.60
N ASN A 335 9.12 -1.12 14.73
CA ASN A 335 10.15 -2.07 14.43
C ASN A 335 9.62 -3.19 13.54
N TYR A 336 10.50 -3.77 12.75
CA TYR A 336 10.20 -4.92 11.92
C TYR A 336 11.46 -5.74 11.66
N LYS A 337 11.24 -7.01 11.30
CA LYS A 337 12.27 -7.94 10.85
C LYS A 337 12.13 -8.14 9.35
N SER A 338 13.23 -8.19 8.62
CA SER A 338 13.23 -8.41 7.18
C SER A 338 14.39 -9.28 6.75
N GLY A 339 14.18 -10.04 5.65
CA GLY A 339 15.16 -10.95 5.08
C GLY A 339 15.23 -12.32 5.78
N ILE A 340 15.90 -13.27 5.13
CA ILE A 340 16.14 -14.62 5.65
C ILE A 340 16.91 -14.58 6.97
N GLU A 341 17.85 -13.64 7.11
CA GLU A 341 18.69 -13.43 8.30
C GLU A 341 17.96 -12.67 9.43
N SER A 342 16.65 -12.43 9.31
CA SER A 342 15.82 -11.75 10.31
C SER A 342 16.42 -10.44 10.83
N LYS A 343 16.98 -9.61 9.95
CA LYS A 343 17.56 -8.31 10.30
C LYS A 343 16.53 -7.40 10.97
N HIS A 344 16.92 -6.77 12.08
CA HIS A 344 16.07 -5.87 12.85
C HIS A 344 16.19 -4.43 12.34
N PHE A 345 15.03 -3.81 12.11
CA PHE A 345 14.92 -2.42 11.68
C PHE A 345 14.09 -1.63 12.67
N HIS A 346 14.52 -0.42 12.98
CA HIS A 346 13.84 0.53 13.86
C HIS A 346 13.58 1.81 13.08
N GLY A 347 12.34 2.24 13.07
CA GLY A 347 11.95 3.48 12.40
C GLY A 347 11.31 4.45 13.36
N THR A 348 11.55 5.74 13.13
CA THR A 348 10.87 6.83 13.83
C THR A 348 10.33 7.83 12.83
N VAL A 349 9.20 8.42 13.13
CA VAL A 349 8.65 9.55 12.39
C VAL A 349 8.26 10.62 13.40
N TYR A 350 8.79 11.81 13.22
CA TYR A 350 8.41 12.99 13.97
C TYR A 350 7.62 13.93 13.06
N SER A 351 6.49 14.45 13.52
CA SER A 351 5.67 15.41 12.80
C SER A 351 5.27 16.57 13.70
N LYS A 352 5.44 17.79 13.21
CA LYS A 352 5.01 19.03 13.87
C LYS A 352 4.01 19.76 13.00
N PHE A 353 2.91 20.16 13.59
CA PHE A 353 1.83 20.91 12.93
C PHE A 353 1.85 22.34 13.45
N THR A 354 1.84 23.31 12.53
CA THR A 354 1.93 24.74 12.88
C THR A 354 1.00 25.57 11.99
N ASN A 355 0.67 26.77 12.44
CA ASN A 355 -0.10 27.75 11.65
C ASN A 355 -1.46 27.20 11.20
N TYR A 356 -2.24 26.70 12.15
CA TYR A 356 -3.63 26.37 11.90
C TYR A 356 -4.43 27.61 11.54
N ASN A 357 -5.14 27.53 10.42
CA ASN A 357 -6.09 28.56 9.99
C ASN A 357 -7.41 27.91 9.66
N PHE A 358 -8.44 28.25 10.44
CA PHE A 358 -9.80 27.76 10.26
C PHE A 358 -10.55 28.68 9.31
N SER A 359 -11.11 28.09 8.27
CA SER A 359 -11.95 28.81 7.31
C SER A 359 -13.43 28.64 7.70
N LYS A 360 -14.18 29.76 7.74
CA LYS A 360 -15.65 29.74 7.83
C LYS A 360 -16.23 29.18 6.53
N GLU A 361 -15.56 29.41 5.39
CA GLU A 361 -15.95 28.86 4.10
C GLU A 361 -15.39 27.46 3.92
N LYS A 362 -16.17 26.62 3.20
CA LYS A 362 -15.80 25.25 2.91
C LYS A 362 -14.66 25.24 1.88
N ILE A 363 -13.48 24.80 2.27
CA ILE A 363 -12.36 24.59 1.35
C ILE A 363 -12.78 23.54 0.32
N LYS A 364 -12.81 23.89 -0.97
CA LYS A 364 -13.11 22.96 -2.05
C LYS A 364 -11.90 22.04 -2.30
N ILE A 365 -11.97 20.82 -1.82
CA ILE A 365 -10.97 19.79 -2.07
C ILE A 365 -11.52 18.83 -3.13
N GLY A 366 -10.90 18.87 -4.31
CA GLY A 366 -11.22 17.97 -5.42
C GLY A 366 -10.67 16.55 -5.22
N ASN A 367 -10.47 15.86 -6.32
CA ASN A 367 -9.93 14.50 -6.33
C ASN A 367 -8.39 14.44 -6.27
N LEU A 368 -7.72 15.55 -6.53
CA LEU A 368 -6.28 15.70 -6.38
C LEU A 368 -5.92 15.86 -4.90
N ILE A 369 -5.37 14.79 -4.32
CA ILE A 369 -5.09 14.74 -2.88
C ILE A 369 -3.65 15.07 -2.52
N GLN A 370 -2.73 15.10 -3.50
CA GLN A 370 -1.33 15.42 -3.26
C GLN A 370 -0.69 16.05 -4.49
N ILE A 371 0.05 17.12 -4.26
CA ILE A 371 0.91 17.79 -5.25
C ILE A 371 2.31 17.92 -4.65
N THR A 372 3.32 17.69 -5.46
CA THR A 372 4.71 18.05 -5.14
C THR A 372 5.11 19.17 -6.07
N VAL A 373 5.48 20.31 -5.53
CA VAL A 373 5.96 21.42 -6.35
C VAL A 373 7.31 21.06 -6.99
N ASP A 374 7.57 21.54 -8.20
CA ASP A 374 8.77 21.13 -8.97
C ASP A 374 10.08 21.47 -8.24
N SER A 375 10.11 22.58 -7.49
CA SER A 375 11.27 23.00 -6.68
C SER A 375 11.39 22.28 -5.33
N ALA A 376 10.45 21.39 -4.95
CA ALA A 376 10.43 20.79 -3.61
C ALA A 376 11.69 19.96 -3.29
N SER A 377 12.26 19.30 -4.28
CA SER A 377 13.49 18.49 -4.11
C SER A 377 14.79 19.28 -4.22
N MET A 378 14.71 20.57 -4.56
CA MET A 378 15.86 21.46 -4.78
C MET A 378 16.03 22.51 -3.69
N ARG A 379 15.38 22.31 -2.53
CA ARG A 379 15.43 23.28 -1.42
C ARG A 379 16.82 23.39 -0.81
N SER A 380 17.25 24.63 -0.55
CA SER A 380 18.53 24.94 0.07
C SER A 380 18.58 24.53 1.54
N ASP A 381 19.79 24.50 2.10
CA ASP A 381 19.98 24.26 3.55
C ASP A 381 19.39 25.35 4.41
N GLY A 382 19.37 26.61 3.89
CA GLY A 382 18.68 27.72 4.53
C GLY A 382 17.18 27.45 4.72
N PHE A 383 16.51 26.98 3.67
CA PHE A 383 15.10 26.58 3.76
C PHE A 383 14.87 25.53 4.85
N TRP A 384 15.70 24.48 4.87
CA TRP A 384 15.55 23.42 5.87
C TRP A 384 15.86 23.89 7.28
N ARG A 385 16.84 24.80 7.45
CA ARG A 385 17.17 25.41 8.76
C ARG A 385 15.99 26.17 9.33
N ASP A 386 15.30 26.94 8.48
CA ASP A 386 14.10 27.72 8.86
C ASP A 386 12.89 26.84 9.15
N LYS A 387 12.65 25.78 8.36
CA LYS A 387 11.44 24.95 8.46
C LYS A 387 11.55 23.77 9.43
N ARG A 388 12.77 23.39 9.87
CA ARG A 388 12.95 22.30 10.84
C ARG A 388 12.46 22.71 12.21
N SER A 389 11.42 22.01 12.67
CA SER A 389 10.93 22.10 14.05
C SER A 389 11.74 21.25 15.04
N LEU A 390 12.65 20.40 14.56
CA LEU A 390 13.53 19.55 15.36
C LEU A 390 14.94 19.61 14.78
N LYS A 391 15.91 20.03 15.60
CA LYS A 391 17.32 20.05 15.18
C LYS A 391 17.83 18.66 14.87
N LEU A 392 18.70 18.56 13.88
CA LEU A 392 19.33 17.29 13.51
C LEU A 392 20.34 16.86 14.58
N LYS A 393 20.30 15.57 14.91
CA LYS A 393 21.34 14.93 15.73
C LYS A 393 22.65 14.88 14.96
N THR A 394 23.80 14.77 15.64
CA THR A 394 25.12 14.67 14.98
C THR A 394 25.18 13.50 14.01
N LYS A 395 24.65 12.33 14.37
CA LYS A 395 24.52 11.16 13.49
C LYS A 395 23.74 11.50 12.21
N GLU A 396 22.63 12.24 12.31
CA GLU A 396 21.78 12.63 11.18
C GLU A 396 22.51 13.64 10.27
N LYS A 397 23.22 14.60 10.82
CA LYS A 397 24.04 15.57 10.05
C LYS A 397 25.11 14.85 9.24
N ASN A 398 25.85 13.95 9.88
CA ASN A 398 26.90 13.14 9.22
C ASN A 398 26.30 12.28 8.12
N PHE A 399 25.13 11.66 8.36
CA PHE A 399 24.42 10.87 7.36
C PHE A 399 23.98 11.72 6.15
N ILE A 400 23.44 12.91 6.37
CA ILE A 400 23.05 13.83 5.30
C ILE A 400 24.28 14.20 4.46
N GLN A 401 25.37 14.59 5.11
CA GLN A 401 26.61 14.98 4.42
C GLN A 401 27.17 13.81 3.60
N ALA A 402 27.33 12.65 4.21
CA ALA A 402 27.83 11.46 3.53
C ALA A 402 26.94 11.05 2.33
N THR A 403 25.61 11.10 2.52
CA THR A 403 24.67 10.74 1.45
C THR A 403 24.66 11.77 0.33
N ARG A 404 24.84 13.07 0.63
CA ARG A 404 24.98 14.12 -0.39
C ARG A 404 26.26 13.91 -1.21
N THR A 405 27.39 13.71 -0.56
CA THR A 405 28.65 13.41 -1.25
C THR A 405 28.51 12.17 -2.15
N LEU A 406 27.88 11.10 -1.64
CA LEU A 406 27.58 9.92 -2.44
C LEU A 406 26.64 10.21 -3.61
N ASN A 407 25.64 11.08 -3.43
CA ASN A 407 24.73 11.47 -4.50
C ASN A 407 25.41 12.32 -5.57
N GLU A 408 26.34 13.19 -5.20
CA GLU A 408 27.15 14.00 -6.13
C GLU A 408 28.09 13.07 -6.92
N LEU A 409 28.82 12.21 -6.23
CA LEU A 409 29.64 11.18 -6.87
C LEU A 409 28.81 10.30 -7.79
N SER A 410 27.58 9.96 -7.38
CA SER A 410 26.68 9.11 -8.16
C SER A 410 26.19 9.73 -9.48
N LYS A 411 26.33 11.06 -9.64
CA LYS A 411 26.03 11.77 -10.88
C LYS A 411 27.22 11.78 -11.83
N SER A 412 28.44 11.50 -11.35
CA SER A 412 29.61 11.46 -12.20
C SER A 412 29.54 10.32 -13.21
N GLU A 413 29.95 10.58 -14.43
CA GLU A 413 29.95 9.59 -15.52
C GLU A 413 30.74 8.32 -15.15
N LYS A 414 31.88 8.50 -14.49
CA LYS A 414 32.78 7.42 -14.04
C LYS A 414 32.06 6.52 -13.03
N TYR A 415 31.36 7.11 -12.05
CA TYR A 415 30.62 6.32 -11.06
C TYR A 415 29.41 5.61 -11.67
N ILE A 416 28.69 6.26 -12.59
CA ILE A 416 27.55 5.65 -13.30
C ILE A 416 28.04 4.43 -14.09
N LYS A 417 29.12 4.55 -14.87
CA LYS A 417 29.72 3.43 -15.62
C LYS A 417 30.16 2.31 -14.69
N PHE A 418 30.82 2.64 -13.57
CA PHE A 418 31.22 1.65 -12.57
C PHE A 418 30.02 0.92 -11.96
N LYS A 419 28.98 1.65 -11.60
CA LYS A 419 27.74 1.06 -11.04
C LYS A 419 27.00 0.21 -12.05
N ASP A 420 26.93 0.62 -13.30
CA ASP A 420 26.37 -0.18 -14.40
C ASP A 420 27.20 -1.46 -14.60
N SER A 421 28.52 -1.38 -14.60
CA SER A 421 29.40 -2.55 -14.68
C SER A 421 29.14 -3.57 -13.56
N LEU A 422 28.98 -3.09 -12.31
CA LEU A 422 28.65 -3.98 -11.19
C LEU A 422 27.28 -4.64 -11.33
N LYS A 423 26.27 -3.92 -11.85
CA LYS A 423 24.92 -4.46 -12.07
C LYS A 423 24.84 -5.42 -13.25
N ASN A 424 25.69 -5.22 -14.23
CA ASN A 424 25.73 -6.00 -15.46
C ASN A 424 26.44 -7.35 -15.26
N LYS A 425 27.12 -7.55 -14.13
CA LYS A 425 27.66 -8.85 -13.75
C LYS A 425 26.52 -9.78 -13.39
N THR A 426 26.36 -10.84 -14.16
CA THR A 426 25.33 -11.87 -13.94
C THR A 426 26.02 -13.21 -13.77
N SER A 427 25.80 -13.92 -12.68
CA SER A 427 26.28 -15.27 -12.48
C SER A 427 25.44 -16.27 -13.29
N PHE A 428 25.98 -17.47 -13.52
CA PHE A 428 25.25 -18.56 -14.20
C PHE A 428 23.93 -18.87 -13.52
N TRP A 429 23.91 -18.96 -12.19
CA TRP A 429 22.70 -19.24 -11.40
C TRP A 429 21.68 -18.08 -11.49
N GLU A 430 22.16 -16.83 -11.47
CA GLU A 430 21.26 -15.69 -11.68
C GLU A 430 20.65 -15.73 -13.09
N PHE A 431 21.41 -16.03 -14.12
CA PHE A 431 20.89 -16.17 -15.49
C PHE A 431 19.88 -17.32 -15.58
N THR A 432 20.18 -18.46 -14.94
CA THR A 432 19.28 -19.62 -14.95
C THR A 432 17.91 -19.30 -14.37
N PHE A 433 17.85 -18.64 -13.19
CA PHE A 433 16.59 -18.45 -12.47
C PHE A 433 15.99 -17.04 -12.57
N THR A 434 16.77 -16.00 -12.81
CA THR A 434 16.31 -14.61 -12.80
C THR A 434 16.49 -13.86 -14.11
N GLY A 435 17.25 -14.45 -15.05
CA GLY A 435 17.61 -13.84 -16.33
C GLY A 435 18.74 -12.84 -16.22
N MET A 436 19.12 -12.26 -17.33
CA MET A 436 20.18 -11.28 -17.43
C MET A 436 19.62 -9.89 -17.66
N ASP A 437 20.03 -8.93 -16.84
CA ASP A 437 19.69 -7.51 -16.97
C ASP A 437 20.97 -6.74 -17.31
N HIS A 438 20.94 -5.91 -18.34
CA HIS A 438 22.04 -5.01 -18.69
C HIS A 438 21.59 -3.55 -18.66
N TYR A 439 22.34 -2.71 -18.02
CA TYR A 439 22.04 -1.29 -17.82
C TYR A 439 23.09 -0.42 -18.51
N ASN A 440 22.62 0.56 -19.29
CA ASN A 440 23.40 1.73 -19.70
C ASN A 440 22.64 2.97 -19.24
N THR A 441 22.90 3.37 -18.00
CA THR A 441 22.17 4.46 -17.33
C THR A 441 22.40 5.81 -18.02
N LEU A 442 23.59 6.07 -18.56
CA LEU A 442 23.92 7.31 -19.29
C LEU A 442 23.05 7.46 -20.54
N LYS A 443 22.90 6.40 -21.30
CA LYS A 443 22.06 6.37 -22.49
C LYS A 443 20.56 6.16 -22.14
N GLY A 444 20.21 5.87 -20.88
CA GLY A 444 18.85 5.52 -20.47
C GLY A 444 18.35 4.23 -21.10
N ILE A 445 19.23 3.29 -21.38
CA ILE A 445 18.91 2.02 -22.03
C ILE A 445 19.05 0.89 -21.00
N LYS A 446 18.06 0.01 -21.00
CA LYS A 446 18.10 -1.25 -20.27
C LYS A 446 17.61 -2.36 -21.18
N TRP A 447 18.37 -3.45 -21.26
CA TRP A 447 17.87 -4.65 -21.90
C TRP A 447 17.90 -5.84 -20.94
N LYS A 448 17.06 -6.81 -21.22
CA LYS A 448 16.87 -8.01 -20.43
C LYS A 448 16.79 -9.22 -21.33
N ILE A 449 17.34 -10.34 -20.86
CA ILE A 449 17.09 -11.67 -21.44
C ILE A 449 16.38 -12.50 -20.38
N ASP A 450 15.37 -13.23 -20.79
CA ASP A 450 14.60 -14.09 -19.91
C ASP A 450 15.49 -15.21 -19.30
N PRO A 451 15.16 -15.67 -18.07
CA PRO A 451 15.91 -16.75 -17.42
C PRO A 451 15.77 -18.08 -18.18
N ILE A 452 16.78 -18.94 -18.11
CA ILE A 452 16.80 -20.24 -18.79
C ILE A 452 15.57 -21.09 -18.42
N VAL A 453 15.18 -21.10 -17.14
CA VAL A 453 13.97 -21.83 -16.68
C VAL A 453 12.69 -21.37 -17.38
N LYS A 454 12.60 -20.09 -17.76
CA LYS A 454 11.45 -19.56 -18.52
C LYS A 454 11.58 -19.85 -20.02
N GLN A 455 12.80 -19.96 -20.53
CA GLN A 455 13.05 -20.28 -21.93
C GLN A 455 12.72 -21.76 -22.25
N ALA A 456 12.95 -22.65 -21.31
CA ALA A 456 12.64 -24.07 -21.43
C ALA A 456 11.13 -24.32 -21.21
N ARG A 457 10.35 -24.39 -22.29
CA ARG A 457 8.92 -24.70 -22.25
C ARG A 457 8.69 -26.18 -22.43
N VAL A 458 8.77 -26.94 -21.34
CA VAL A 458 8.69 -28.43 -21.37
C VAL A 458 7.31 -28.90 -21.78
N PHE A 459 6.26 -28.12 -21.44
CA PHE A 459 4.85 -28.45 -21.70
C PHE A 459 4.27 -27.67 -22.87
N GLY A 460 5.07 -27.35 -23.89
CA GLY A 460 4.64 -26.66 -25.09
C GLY A 460 3.84 -27.55 -26.05
N ILE A 461 3.22 -26.94 -27.06
CA ILE A 461 2.60 -27.69 -28.17
C ILE A 461 3.70 -28.49 -28.89
N GLY A 462 3.53 -29.81 -28.99
CA GLY A 462 4.54 -30.72 -29.51
C GLY A 462 5.62 -31.12 -28.51
N GLY A 463 5.45 -30.83 -27.19
CA GLY A 463 6.41 -31.15 -26.14
C GLY A 463 7.40 -30.02 -25.85
N TYR A 464 8.70 -30.31 -25.78
CA TYR A 464 9.69 -29.30 -25.48
C TYR A 464 9.83 -28.25 -26.59
N ARG A 465 9.79 -26.99 -26.16
CA ARG A 465 10.04 -25.83 -27.01
C ARG A 465 11.03 -24.92 -26.31
N HIS A 466 11.95 -24.31 -27.09
CA HIS A 466 12.88 -23.32 -26.56
C HIS A 466 12.43 -21.91 -26.95
N ALA A 467 12.14 -21.07 -25.95
CA ALA A 467 11.60 -19.73 -26.17
C ALA A 467 12.57 -18.64 -25.66
N LEU A 468 13.40 -18.11 -26.55
CA LEU A 468 14.30 -17.02 -26.23
C LEU A 468 13.53 -15.69 -26.15
N GLY A 469 13.37 -15.16 -24.94
CA GLY A 469 12.69 -13.88 -24.69
C GLY A 469 13.67 -12.75 -24.38
N GLY A 470 13.41 -11.58 -24.98
CA GLY A 470 14.19 -10.37 -24.73
C GLY A 470 13.33 -9.12 -24.56
N LYS A 471 13.87 -8.12 -23.86
CA LYS A 471 13.20 -6.82 -23.69
C LYS A 471 14.22 -5.69 -23.67
N LEU A 472 14.02 -4.68 -24.52
CA LEU A 472 14.76 -3.43 -24.54
C LEU A 472 13.88 -2.30 -24.01
N ILE A 473 14.40 -1.48 -23.10
CA ILE A 473 13.71 -0.33 -22.54
C ILE A 473 14.60 0.89 -22.72
N LYS A 474 14.06 1.92 -23.37
CA LYS A 474 14.67 3.25 -23.51
C LYS A 474 13.89 4.27 -22.72
N LEU A 475 14.52 4.87 -21.72
CA LEU A 475 13.97 5.99 -20.96
C LEU A 475 14.54 7.29 -21.50
N PHE A 476 13.68 8.18 -21.99
CA PHE A 476 14.06 9.49 -22.52
C PHE A 476 14.23 10.54 -21.42
N LYS A 477 14.93 11.63 -21.72
CA LYS A 477 15.13 12.75 -20.76
C LYS A 477 13.82 13.38 -20.30
N ASN A 478 12.79 13.43 -21.16
CA ASN A 478 11.44 13.88 -20.85
C ASN A 478 10.60 12.86 -20.03
N LYS A 479 11.23 11.75 -19.60
CA LYS A 479 10.60 10.62 -18.89
C LYS A 479 9.57 9.82 -19.69
N ASN A 480 9.50 10.00 -20.99
CA ASN A 480 8.80 9.07 -21.86
C ASN A 480 9.57 7.74 -21.90
N GLU A 481 8.85 6.66 -22.18
CA GLU A 481 9.42 5.31 -22.16
C GLU A 481 9.08 4.59 -23.47
N LEU A 482 10.09 4.06 -24.13
CA LEU A 482 9.93 3.13 -25.24
C LEU A 482 10.37 1.75 -24.79
N SER A 483 9.54 0.74 -24.97
CA SER A 483 9.92 -0.64 -24.65
C SER A 483 9.60 -1.56 -25.83
N LEU A 484 10.60 -2.31 -26.27
CA LEU A 484 10.52 -3.38 -27.26
C LEU A 484 10.67 -4.71 -26.53
N SER A 485 9.76 -5.64 -26.74
CA SER A 485 9.85 -7.02 -26.22
C SER A 485 9.70 -7.97 -27.40
N THR A 486 10.50 -9.02 -27.43
CA THR A 486 10.41 -10.06 -28.46
C THR A 486 10.58 -11.44 -27.83
N THR A 487 9.98 -12.45 -28.45
CA THR A 487 10.13 -13.86 -28.09
C THR A 487 10.30 -14.65 -29.38
N ILE A 488 11.34 -15.48 -29.44
CA ILE A 488 11.58 -16.45 -30.51
C ILE A 488 11.40 -17.82 -29.89
N ASN A 489 10.53 -18.65 -30.44
CA ASN A 489 10.09 -19.92 -29.86
C ASN A 489 10.23 -21.04 -30.92
N TYR A 490 11.20 -21.94 -30.73
CA TYR A 490 11.42 -23.08 -31.60
C TYR A 490 10.88 -24.37 -30.99
N GLY A 491 10.04 -25.08 -31.72
CA GLY A 491 9.47 -26.38 -31.39
C GLY A 491 10.22 -27.52 -32.03
N PHE A 492 10.88 -28.35 -31.22
CA PHE A 492 11.78 -29.41 -31.77
C PHE A 492 11.03 -30.52 -32.48
N LYS A 493 9.83 -30.90 -32.00
CA LYS A 493 9.04 -31.99 -32.59
C LYS A 493 8.37 -31.56 -33.91
N ASN A 494 7.75 -30.38 -33.90
CA ASN A 494 7.06 -29.86 -35.07
C ASN A 494 7.98 -29.11 -36.05
N LYS A 495 9.26 -28.89 -35.66
CA LYS A 495 10.25 -28.14 -36.44
C LYS A 495 9.76 -26.75 -36.87
N ASP A 496 8.89 -26.12 -36.02
CA ASP A 496 8.26 -24.85 -36.28
C ASP A 496 8.94 -23.72 -35.50
N LEU A 497 9.08 -22.56 -36.14
CA LEU A 497 9.63 -21.35 -35.55
C LEU A 497 8.54 -20.30 -35.43
N LEU A 498 8.18 -19.97 -34.23
CA LEU A 498 7.24 -18.89 -33.94
C LEU A 498 7.98 -17.69 -33.34
N SER A 499 7.59 -16.50 -33.73
CA SER A 499 8.16 -15.29 -33.13
C SER A 499 7.09 -14.23 -32.92
N ASP A 500 7.13 -13.56 -31.78
CA ASP A 500 6.28 -12.41 -31.51
C ASP A 500 7.08 -11.24 -30.95
N GLY A 501 6.62 -10.05 -31.28
CA GLY A 501 7.21 -8.80 -30.81
C GLY A 501 6.18 -7.78 -30.37
N SER A 502 6.56 -6.91 -29.44
CA SER A 502 5.72 -5.80 -29.01
C SER A 502 6.52 -4.55 -28.75
N LEU A 503 6.07 -3.44 -29.30
CA LEU A 503 6.57 -2.09 -29.09
C LEU A 503 5.53 -1.31 -28.28
N LYS A 504 5.98 -0.71 -27.18
CA LYS A 504 5.15 0.13 -26.33
C LYS A 504 5.83 1.48 -26.12
N TYR A 505 5.12 2.55 -26.45
CA TYR A 505 5.60 3.92 -26.25
C TYR A 505 4.68 4.69 -25.30
N ILE A 506 5.18 5.03 -24.11
CA ILE A 506 4.49 5.89 -23.13
C ILE A 506 4.89 7.33 -23.44
N TYR A 507 3.99 8.09 -24.03
CA TYR A 507 4.22 9.46 -24.45
C TYR A 507 3.69 10.49 -23.46
N TYR A 508 2.62 10.15 -22.68
CA TYR A 508 1.99 11.07 -21.75
C TYR A 508 1.77 10.43 -20.36
N PRO A 509 2.83 10.33 -19.51
CA PRO A 509 2.74 9.66 -18.22
C PRO A 509 1.72 10.26 -17.23
N LYS A 510 1.38 11.57 -17.37
CA LYS A 510 0.37 12.24 -16.52
C LYS A 510 -1.05 11.76 -16.78
N ARG A 511 -1.35 11.26 -17.98
CA ARG A 511 -2.65 10.71 -18.40
C ARG A 511 -2.57 9.27 -18.86
N PHE A 512 -1.51 8.55 -18.49
CA PHE A 512 -1.28 7.15 -18.90
C PHE A 512 -1.25 6.94 -20.41
N GLY A 513 -1.04 8.03 -21.21
CA GLY A 513 -1.06 7.97 -22.66
C GLY A 513 0.04 7.08 -23.22
N GLN A 514 -0.35 6.02 -23.94
CA GLN A 514 0.56 5.05 -24.52
C GLN A 514 0.02 4.48 -25.84
N PHE A 515 0.94 4.24 -26.77
CA PHE A 515 0.73 3.42 -27.97
C PHE A 515 1.34 2.04 -27.77
N ARG A 516 0.69 1.04 -28.34
CA ARG A 516 1.12 -0.36 -28.34
C ARG A 516 1.04 -0.86 -29.78
N LEU A 517 2.12 -1.47 -30.26
CA LEU A 517 2.16 -2.20 -31.53
C LEU A 517 2.71 -3.57 -31.23
N SER A 518 2.05 -4.61 -31.66
CA SER A 518 2.56 -5.97 -31.51
C SER A 518 2.19 -6.80 -32.73
N GLY A 519 3.03 -7.79 -33.05
CA GLY A 519 2.80 -8.67 -34.17
C GLY A 519 3.69 -9.90 -34.09
N GLY A 520 3.36 -10.89 -34.88
CA GLY A 520 4.07 -12.13 -34.98
C GLY A 520 3.17 -13.35 -34.98
N SER A 521 3.76 -14.52 -34.71
CA SER A 521 3.09 -15.80 -34.67
C SER A 521 3.24 -16.45 -33.29
N LYS A 522 2.15 -16.96 -32.72
CA LYS A 522 2.17 -17.64 -31.43
C LYS A 522 1.02 -18.61 -31.27
N TYR A 523 1.20 -19.61 -30.39
CA TYR A 523 0.07 -20.35 -29.84
C TYR A 523 -0.57 -19.54 -28.71
N GLU A 524 -1.88 -19.39 -28.78
CA GLU A 524 -2.67 -18.65 -27.81
C GLU A 524 -3.77 -19.52 -27.25
N LEU A 525 -4.07 -19.35 -25.95
CA LEU A 525 -5.21 -20.00 -25.32
C LEU A 525 -6.50 -19.35 -25.84
N LEU A 526 -7.45 -20.20 -26.27
CA LEU A 526 -8.76 -19.74 -26.70
C LEU A 526 -9.51 -19.04 -25.56
N THR A 527 -9.43 -19.62 -24.35
CA THR A 527 -9.96 -19.01 -23.15
C THR A 527 -8.82 -18.62 -22.22
N TYR A 528 -9.01 -17.53 -21.47
CA TYR A 528 -8.02 -17.13 -20.49
C TYR A 528 -7.72 -18.25 -19.49
N MET A 529 -6.47 -18.44 -19.14
CA MET A 529 -6.01 -19.50 -18.23
C MET A 529 -6.65 -19.31 -16.85
N GLN A 530 -7.55 -20.21 -16.50
CA GLN A 530 -8.35 -20.14 -15.28
C GLN A 530 -8.01 -21.28 -14.29
N ASN A 531 -7.34 -22.32 -14.77
CA ASN A 531 -6.97 -23.51 -14.01
C ASN A 531 -5.62 -24.06 -14.45
N LEU A 532 -5.02 -24.92 -13.63
CA LEU A 532 -3.74 -25.57 -13.93
C LEU A 532 -3.85 -26.55 -15.09
N SER A 533 -4.96 -27.27 -15.18
CA SER A 533 -5.19 -28.24 -16.25
C SER A 533 -5.24 -27.57 -17.63
N SER A 534 -5.69 -26.32 -17.72
CA SER A 534 -5.71 -25.58 -18.99
C SER A 534 -4.31 -25.33 -19.59
N LEU A 535 -3.25 -25.39 -18.80
CA LEU A 535 -1.87 -25.34 -19.28
C LEU A 535 -1.48 -26.59 -20.09
N PHE A 536 -2.11 -27.70 -19.78
CA PHE A 536 -1.78 -29.02 -20.33
C PHE A 536 -2.79 -29.48 -21.38
N SER A 537 -4.01 -28.93 -21.37
CA SER A 537 -5.07 -29.26 -22.33
C SER A 537 -4.80 -28.62 -23.70
N ARG A 538 -4.61 -29.44 -24.72
CA ARG A 538 -4.34 -28.99 -26.10
C ARG A 538 -5.57 -28.44 -26.79
N GLY A 539 -6.75 -28.91 -26.46
CA GLY A 539 -8.04 -28.45 -26.99
C GLY A 539 -8.32 -26.99 -26.76
N ASN A 540 -7.54 -26.33 -25.89
CA ASN A 540 -7.70 -24.92 -25.57
C ASN A 540 -6.72 -23.99 -26.33
N PHE A 541 -5.90 -24.53 -27.24
CA PHE A 541 -4.91 -23.72 -27.99
C PHE A 541 -5.27 -23.59 -29.45
N ILE A 542 -4.99 -22.42 -29.99
CA ILE A 542 -5.04 -22.10 -31.42
C ILE A 542 -3.75 -21.40 -31.83
N GLN A 543 -3.41 -21.44 -33.11
CA GLN A 543 -2.33 -20.62 -33.65
C GLN A 543 -2.89 -19.30 -34.14
N ASN A 544 -2.22 -18.20 -33.82
CA ASN A 544 -2.56 -16.86 -34.30
C ASN A 544 -1.30 -16.22 -34.91
N ASP A 545 -1.39 -15.83 -36.18
CA ASP A 545 -0.50 -14.85 -36.77
C ASP A 545 -1.22 -13.49 -36.71
N PHE A 546 -0.55 -12.48 -36.15
CA PHE A 546 -1.29 -11.29 -35.76
C PHE A 546 -0.51 -9.99 -35.91
N ILE A 547 -1.25 -8.92 -36.17
CA ILE A 547 -0.82 -7.53 -35.97
C ILE A 547 -1.88 -6.86 -35.09
N ARG A 548 -1.42 -6.21 -34.04
CA ARG A 548 -2.29 -5.47 -33.12
C ARG A 548 -1.74 -4.08 -32.87
N MET A 549 -2.58 -3.08 -33.02
CA MET A 549 -2.33 -1.69 -32.63
C MET A 549 -3.25 -1.30 -31.50
N GLY A 550 -2.72 -0.64 -30.49
CA GLY A 550 -3.52 -0.22 -29.34
C GLY A 550 -3.15 1.16 -28.84
N HIS A 551 -4.14 1.89 -28.37
CA HIS A 551 -3.97 3.19 -27.72
C HIS A 551 -4.72 3.20 -26.40
N PHE A 552 -4.04 3.63 -25.33
CA PHE A 552 -4.65 3.76 -24.00
C PHE A 552 -4.37 5.13 -23.42
N ILE A 553 -5.41 5.80 -22.91
CA ILE A 553 -5.30 7.13 -22.32
C ILE A 553 -6.37 7.35 -21.25
N GLU A 554 -6.04 8.14 -20.23
CA GLU A 554 -7.04 8.74 -19.33
C GLU A 554 -7.52 10.07 -19.93
N VAL A 555 -8.72 10.06 -20.51
CA VAL A 555 -9.33 11.24 -21.16
C VAL A 555 -9.71 12.31 -20.14
N LEU A 556 -10.40 11.88 -19.08
CA LEU A 556 -10.76 12.66 -17.90
C LEU A 556 -10.37 11.91 -16.64
N ASN A 557 -10.27 12.58 -15.49
CA ASN A 557 -9.92 11.89 -14.27
C ASN A 557 -10.88 10.74 -13.95
N GLY A 558 -10.36 9.51 -13.97
CA GLY A 558 -11.12 8.29 -13.76
C GLY A 558 -11.82 7.77 -15.02
N VAL A 559 -11.74 8.45 -16.17
CA VAL A 559 -12.28 7.98 -17.45
C VAL A 559 -11.12 7.53 -18.34
N PHE A 560 -11.04 6.24 -18.59
CA PHE A 560 -10.00 5.61 -19.38
C PHE A 560 -10.58 5.10 -20.69
N LEU A 561 -9.91 5.39 -21.78
CA LEU A 561 -10.21 4.87 -23.12
C LEU A 561 -9.10 3.91 -23.54
N ASP A 562 -9.46 2.71 -23.91
CA ASP A 562 -8.59 1.70 -24.51
C ASP A 562 -9.14 1.32 -25.89
N VAL A 563 -8.35 1.54 -26.92
CA VAL A 563 -8.68 1.23 -28.33
C VAL A 563 -7.69 0.18 -28.79
N ASP A 564 -8.19 -0.91 -29.34
CA ASP A 564 -7.39 -1.97 -29.94
C ASP A 564 -7.92 -2.28 -31.35
N LEU A 565 -7.03 -2.27 -32.32
CA LEU A 565 -7.23 -2.76 -33.67
C LEU A 565 -6.42 -4.03 -33.82
N LYS A 566 -7.02 -5.11 -34.31
CA LYS A 566 -6.38 -6.40 -34.46
C LYS A 566 -6.65 -6.96 -35.85
N TYR A 567 -5.61 -7.39 -36.50
CA TYR A 567 -5.68 -8.31 -37.61
C TYR A 567 -5.10 -9.64 -37.18
N LEU A 568 -5.81 -10.71 -37.41
CA LEU A 568 -5.49 -12.06 -36.97
C LEU A 568 -5.70 -13.01 -38.14
N GLN A 569 -4.73 -13.87 -38.37
CA GLN A 569 -4.93 -15.11 -39.15
C GLN A 569 -4.96 -16.26 -38.14
N ARG A 570 -6.12 -16.90 -38.04
CA ARG A 570 -6.34 -17.98 -37.08
C ARG A 570 -6.26 -19.33 -37.74
N SER A 571 -5.56 -20.25 -37.10
CA SER A 571 -5.35 -21.60 -37.59
C SER A 571 -5.56 -22.63 -36.46
N SER A 572 -6.25 -23.71 -36.81
CA SER A 572 -6.36 -24.87 -35.92
C SER A 572 -5.00 -25.55 -35.75
N ILE A 573 -4.75 -26.10 -34.55
CA ILE A 573 -3.55 -26.89 -34.27
C ILE A 573 -3.80 -28.41 -34.47
N ALA A 574 -4.95 -28.83 -35.00
CA ALA A 574 -5.32 -30.23 -35.17
C ALA A 574 -4.32 -31.02 -36.06
N LYS A 575 -3.71 -30.35 -37.02
CA LYS A 575 -2.69 -30.97 -37.90
C LYS A 575 -1.28 -31.05 -37.30
N LEU A 576 -1.07 -30.48 -36.09
CA LEU A 576 0.23 -30.47 -35.45
C LEU A 576 0.47 -31.77 -34.66
N SER A 577 1.72 -32.20 -34.59
CA SER A 577 2.09 -33.30 -33.70
C SER A 577 2.05 -32.85 -32.25
N LEU A 578 1.13 -33.42 -31.46
CA LEU A 578 0.96 -33.15 -30.03
C LEU A 578 1.87 -34.07 -29.19
N SER A 579 2.01 -33.76 -27.90
CA SER A 579 2.82 -34.58 -26.98
C SER A 579 2.01 -35.79 -26.47
N LYS A 580 2.53 -37.02 -26.64
CA LYS A 580 1.86 -38.24 -26.21
C LYS A 580 1.46 -38.22 -24.73
N TRP A 581 2.34 -37.82 -23.84
CA TRP A 581 2.06 -37.84 -22.39
C TRP A 581 0.87 -36.96 -21.99
N SER A 582 0.61 -35.84 -22.70
CA SER A 582 -0.57 -35.01 -22.40
C SER A 582 -1.86 -35.68 -22.89
N ASP A 583 -1.79 -36.52 -23.91
CA ASP A 583 -2.94 -37.29 -24.37
C ASP A 583 -3.30 -38.41 -23.38
N GLU A 584 -2.30 -39.02 -22.75
CA GLU A 584 -2.47 -40.06 -21.72
C GLU A 584 -3.03 -39.49 -20.41
N LEU A 585 -2.56 -38.30 -19.99
CA LEU A 585 -2.99 -37.63 -18.76
C LEU A 585 -4.36 -36.95 -18.87
N PHE A 586 -4.71 -36.46 -20.06
CA PHE A 586 -5.91 -35.63 -20.28
C PHE A 586 -6.66 -36.07 -21.56
N PRO A 587 -7.06 -37.34 -21.70
CA PRO A 587 -7.59 -37.88 -22.95
C PRO A 587 -8.85 -37.16 -23.45
N ASN A 588 -9.72 -36.72 -22.53
CA ASN A 588 -11.00 -36.09 -22.88
C ASN A 588 -10.90 -34.61 -23.24
N ASN A 589 -9.83 -33.95 -22.87
CA ASN A 589 -9.68 -32.49 -23.05
C ASN A 589 -8.56 -32.09 -24.01
N ASN A 590 -7.97 -33.07 -24.69
CA ASN A 590 -6.74 -32.83 -25.48
C ASN A 590 -7.00 -32.81 -26.99
N GLN A 591 -8.24 -33.01 -27.43
CA GLN A 591 -8.62 -32.88 -28.84
C GLN A 591 -8.61 -31.39 -29.23
N PRO A 592 -7.78 -30.99 -30.19
CA PRO A 592 -7.77 -29.62 -30.70
C PRO A 592 -9.10 -29.25 -31.35
N ILE A 593 -9.48 -28.00 -31.25
CA ILE A 593 -10.66 -27.49 -31.97
C ILE A 593 -10.30 -27.42 -33.46
N GLU A 594 -11.07 -28.14 -34.29
CA GLU A 594 -10.95 -28.10 -35.73
C GLU A 594 -11.82 -26.99 -36.31
N PHE A 595 -11.21 -26.13 -37.11
CA PHE A 595 -11.86 -25.10 -37.90
C PHE A 595 -10.99 -24.75 -39.11
N GLU A 596 -11.62 -24.21 -40.15
CA GLU A 596 -10.88 -23.73 -41.32
C GLU A 596 -10.09 -22.47 -40.99
N ASN A 597 -8.91 -22.35 -41.60
CA ASN A 597 -8.10 -21.13 -41.42
C ASN A 597 -8.86 -19.91 -41.94
N TYR A 598 -8.88 -18.83 -41.16
CA TYR A 598 -9.56 -17.62 -41.54
C TYR A 598 -8.83 -16.37 -41.07
N ASN A 599 -9.12 -15.25 -41.75
CA ASN A 599 -8.66 -13.95 -41.35
C ASN A 599 -9.76 -13.22 -40.57
N GLU A 600 -9.32 -12.45 -39.58
CA GLU A 600 -10.19 -11.64 -38.74
C GLU A 600 -9.60 -10.21 -38.65
N PHE A 601 -10.42 -9.20 -38.94
CA PHE A 601 -10.14 -7.83 -38.56
C PHE A 601 -11.12 -7.39 -37.49
N ASN A 602 -10.59 -6.99 -36.31
CA ASN A 602 -11.40 -6.70 -35.14
C ASN A 602 -11.04 -5.34 -34.55
N ILE A 603 -12.07 -4.55 -34.24
CA ILE A 603 -11.99 -3.26 -33.54
C ILE A 603 -12.59 -3.43 -32.16
N LYS A 604 -11.86 -3.03 -31.13
CA LYS A 604 -12.34 -3.04 -29.73
C LYS A 604 -12.14 -1.71 -29.06
N LEU A 605 -13.22 -1.16 -28.53
CA LEU A 605 -13.26 0.07 -27.75
C LEU A 605 -13.68 -0.28 -26.32
N LEU A 606 -12.92 0.14 -25.33
CA LEU A 606 -13.28 0.00 -23.91
C LEU A 606 -13.22 1.36 -23.24
N LEU A 607 -14.33 1.79 -22.69
CA LEU A 607 -14.47 2.99 -21.88
C LEU A 607 -14.69 2.57 -20.42
N SER A 608 -13.77 2.91 -19.53
CA SER A 608 -13.89 2.59 -18.11
C SER A 608 -13.97 3.87 -17.29
N TYR A 609 -14.96 3.95 -16.41
CA TYR A 609 -15.19 5.11 -15.55
C TYR A 609 -15.18 4.74 -14.07
N THR A 610 -14.30 5.36 -13.29
CA THR A 610 -14.27 5.28 -11.84
C THR A 610 -14.63 6.63 -11.24
N PRO A 611 -15.86 6.83 -10.74
CA PRO A 611 -16.30 8.10 -10.17
C PRO A 611 -15.42 8.54 -9.01
N PHE A 612 -15.16 9.84 -8.92
CA PHE A 612 -14.40 10.47 -7.82
C PHE A 612 -13.04 9.83 -7.54
N GLN A 613 -12.37 9.31 -8.58
CA GLN A 613 -11.05 8.71 -8.46
C GLN A 613 -10.05 9.69 -7.86
N LYS A 614 -9.49 9.34 -6.70
CA LYS A 614 -8.44 10.11 -6.04
C LYS A 614 -7.10 9.85 -6.69
N PHE A 615 -6.29 10.89 -6.84
CA PHE A 615 -4.96 10.79 -7.42
C PHE A 615 -3.96 11.77 -6.82
N ALA A 616 -2.70 11.47 -7.04
CA ALA A 616 -1.56 12.30 -6.68
C ALA A 616 -0.66 12.50 -7.90
N PHE A 617 0.09 13.61 -7.94
CA PHE A 617 1.19 13.76 -8.88
C PHE A 617 2.54 13.58 -8.16
N GLU A 618 3.35 12.68 -8.69
CA GLU A 618 4.74 12.46 -8.29
C GLU A 618 5.64 12.86 -9.47
N GLY A 619 6.05 14.12 -9.46
CA GLY A 619 6.71 14.73 -10.62
C GLY A 619 5.81 14.66 -11.86
N ARG A 620 6.28 14.00 -12.92
CA ARG A 620 5.52 13.85 -14.18
C ARG A 620 4.60 12.64 -14.25
N LYS A 621 4.48 11.83 -13.18
CA LYS A 621 3.59 10.65 -13.14
C LYS A 621 2.36 10.94 -12.31
N LYS A 622 1.19 10.50 -12.80
CA LYS A 622 -0.03 10.42 -12.04
C LYS A 622 -0.08 9.07 -11.32
N VAL A 623 -0.43 9.11 -10.04
CA VAL A 623 -0.60 7.91 -9.20
C VAL A 623 -2.04 7.86 -8.72
N VAL A 624 -2.79 6.85 -9.14
CA VAL A 624 -4.17 6.64 -8.72
C VAL A 624 -4.19 6.09 -7.30
N GLN A 625 -4.99 6.70 -6.43
CA GLN A 625 -5.17 6.31 -5.02
C GLN A 625 -6.47 5.55 -4.77
N GLY A 626 -7.23 5.28 -5.84
CA GLY A 626 -8.50 4.57 -5.82
C GLY A 626 -9.73 5.46 -5.61
N SER A 627 -10.87 4.83 -5.51
CA SER A 627 -12.16 5.45 -5.25
C SER A 627 -12.95 4.64 -4.24
N LYS A 628 -13.98 5.24 -3.64
CA LYS A 628 -15.00 4.52 -2.87
C LYS A 628 -16.13 3.98 -3.75
N TRP A 629 -16.17 4.41 -4.99
CA TRP A 629 -17.18 4.06 -5.96
C TRP A 629 -16.72 2.91 -6.86
N PRO A 630 -17.63 2.16 -7.46
CA PRO A 630 -17.30 1.12 -8.42
C PRO A 630 -16.64 1.70 -9.69
N THR A 631 -16.00 0.81 -10.44
CA THR A 631 -15.58 1.07 -11.80
C THR A 631 -16.63 0.47 -12.74
N PHE A 632 -17.17 1.28 -13.61
CA PHE A 632 -18.06 0.87 -14.69
C PHE A 632 -17.25 0.78 -15.99
N THR A 633 -17.54 -0.22 -16.80
CA THR A 633 -16.87 -0.41 -18.10
C THR A 633 -17.94 -0.64 -19.16
N ILE A 634 -17.82 0.08 -20.28
CA ILE A 634 -18.60 -0.17 -21.48
C ILE A 634 -17.61 -0.52 -22.58
N GLY A 635 -17.81 -1.67 -23.21
CA GLY A 635 -17.02 -2.16 -24.32
C GLY A 635 -17.89 -2.31 -25.57
N TRP A 636 -17.30 -1.96 -26.70
CA TRP A 636 -17.83 -2.28 -28.01
C TRP A 636 -16.74 -3.02 -28.78
N GLU A 637 -17.13 -4.11 -29.42
CA GLU A 637 -16.26 -4.96 -30.21
C GLU A 637 -16.93 -5.30 -31.53
N GLN A 638 -16.23 -5.14 -32.61
CA GLN A 638 -16.72 -5.41 -33.96
C GLN A 638 -15.70 -6.24 -34.75
N GLY A 639 -16.14 -7.37 -35.26
CA GLY A 639 -15.51 -8.05 -36.38
C GLY A 639 -15.97 -7.35 -37.69
N VAL A 640 -15.01 -6.90 -38.50
CA VAL A 640 -15.29 -6.17 -39.71
C VAL A 640 -14.99 -7.07 -40.92
N PRO A 641 -15.99 -7.39 -41.76
CA PRO A 641 -15.77 -8.22 -42.93
C PRO A 641 -14.98 -7.46 -44.02
N ASP A 642 -14.46 -8.20 -44.97
CA ASP A 642 -13.77 -7.76 -46.20
C ASP A 642 -12.46 -6.99 -46.03
N ILE A 643 -12.21 -6.39 -44.88
CA ILE A 643 -10.92 -5.73 -44.56
C ILE A 643 -9.83 -6.80 -44.41
N LEU A 644 -8.81 -6.73 -45.31
CA LEU A 644 -7.72 -7.72 -45.33
C LEU A 644 -8.22 -9.18 -45.41
N LEU A 645 -9.27 -9.39 -46.19
CA LEU A 645 -9.92 -10.70 -46.40
C LEU A 645 -10.53 -11.27 -45.11
N SER A 646 -10.95 -10.42 -44.16
CA SER A 646 -11.65 -10.84 -42.95
C SER A 646 -12.98 -11.50 -43.29
N LYS A 647 -13.20 -12.72 -42.77
CA LYS A 647 -14.51 -13.40 -42.88
C LYS A 647 -15.47 -13.04 -41.75
N ILE A 648 -14.99 -12.41 -40.68
CA ILE A 648 -15.75 -12.22 -39.44
C ILE A 648 -16.61 -10.96 -39.52
N ASP A 649 -17.88 -11.11 -39.23
CA ASP A 649 -18.87 -10.02 -39.21
C ASP A 649 -19.81 -10.17 -38.02
N TYR A 650 -19.56 -9.37 -36.98
CA TYR A 650 -20.38 -9.27 -35.78
C TYR A 650 -20.22 -7.94 -35.08
N GLN A 651 -21.19 -7.57 -34.26
CA GLN A 651 -21.09 -6.49 -33.30
C GLN A 651 -21.46 -6.99 -31.90
N LYS A 652 -20.67 -6.60 -30.91
CA LYS A 652 -20.83 -7.02 -29.51
C LYS A 652 -20.67 -5.86 -28.57
N ILE A 653 -21.58 -5.73 -27.61
CA ILE A 653 -21.46 -4.80 -26.50
C ILE A 653 -21.17 -5.56 -25.20
N ILE A 654 -20.36 -4.96 -24.33
CA ILE A 654 -19.99 -5.52 -23.04
C ILE A 654 -20.17 -4.42 -21.99
N ILE A 655 -20.87 -4.73 -20.90
CA ILE A 655 -21.03 -3.81 -19.77
C ILE A 655 -20.43 -4.49 -18.53
N GLY A 656 -19.54 -3.79 -17.87
CA GLY A 656 -18.80 -4.32 -16.70
C GLY A 656 -19.02 -3.46 -15.47
N PHE A 657 -19.02 -4.12 -14.33
CA PHE A 657 -19.05 -3.53 -13.00
C PHE A 657 -18.00 -4.20 -12.11
N ASP A 658 -17.15 -3.42 -11.46
CA ASP A 658 -16.13 -3.92 -10.52
C ASP A 658 -16.12 -3.03 -9.28
N HIS A 659 -16.34 -3.62 -8.10
CA HIS A 659 -16.34 -2.88 -6.86
C HIS A 659 -15.66 -3.62 -5.73
N SER A 660 -14.85 -2.88 -4.94
CA SER A 660 -14.24 -3.37 -3.71
C SER A 660 -14.51 -2.38 -2.59
N PHE A 661 -15.22 -2.82 -1.55
CA PHE A 661 -15.62 -1.97 -0.44
C PHE A 661 -15.44 -2.65 0.92
N LYS A 662 -15.31 -1.85 1.97
CA LYS A 662 -15.12 -2.33 3.34
C LYS A 662 -16.41 -2.18 4.12
N ILE A 663 -16.79 -3.24 4.86
CA ILE A 663 -17.94 -3.25 5.74
C ILE A 663 -17.47 -3.10 7.20
N GLY A 664 -17.01 -1.90 7.56
CA GLY A 664 -16.55 -1.61 8.91
C GLY A 664 -15.57 -2.64 9.46
N LEU A 665 -15.91 -3.25 10.60
CA LEU A 665 -15.13 -4.32 11.26
C LEU A 665 -15.43 -5.71 10.68
N LEU A 666 -16.46 -5.87 9.85
CA LEU A 666 -16.86 -7.16 9.31
C LEU A 666 -15.97 -7.63 8.17
N GLY A 667 -15.19 -6.74 7.55
CA GLY A 667 -14.24 -7.15 6.54
C GLY A 667 -14.33 -6.40 5.21
N THR A 668 -13.96 -7.09 4.13
CA THR A 668 -13.89 -6.53 2.78
C THR A 668 -14.68 -7.36 1.79
N SER A 669 -15.58 -6.72 1.07
CA SER A 669 -16.36 -7.29 -0.04
C SER A 669 -15.75 -6.90 -1.38
N LYS A 670 -15.79 -7.82 -2.33
CA LYS A 670 -15.50 -7.56 -3.74
C LYS A 670 -16.61 -8.17 -4.59
N ALA A 671 -17.10 -7.38 -5.54
CA ALA A 671 -18.13 -7.81 -6.48
C ALA A 671 -17.68 -7.47 -7.90
N LYS A 672 -17.98 -8.34 -8.85
CA LYS A 672 -17.71 -8.15 -10.26
C LYS A 672 -18.85 -8.72 -11.08
N SER A 673 -19.30 -7.96 -12.07
CA SER A 673 -20.35 -8.39 -12.98
C SER A 673 -19.98 -8.03 -14.41
N TRP A 674 -20.40 -8.87 -15.33
CA TRP A 674 -20.32 -8.64 -16.75
C TRP A 674 -21.65 -9.01 -17.43
N TYR A 675 -22.11 -8.12 -18.27
CA TYR A 675 -23.16 -8.38 -19.25
C TYR A 675 -22.54 -8.27 -20.63
N GLY A 676 -22.82 -9.21 -21.50
CA GLY A 676 -22.40 -9.15 -22.88
C GLY A 676 -23.58 -9.52 -23.80
N GLN A 677 -23.65 -8.88 -24.94
CA GLN A 677 -24.66 -9.12 -25.94
C GLN A 677 -24.06 -8.92 -27.33
N TYR A 678 -24.31 -9.88 -28.20
CA TYR A 678 -24.10 -9.69 -29.64
C TYR A 678 -25.30 -8.94 -30.21
N LEU A 679 -25.02 -7.81 -30.83
CA LEU A 679 -26.03 -6.94 -31.46
C LEU A 679 -26.37 -7.42 -32.88
N SER A 680 -25.36 -7.91 -33.58
CA SER A 680 -25.49 -8.54 -34.90
C SER A 680 -24.50 -9.68 -35.02
N ILE A 681 -24.87 -10.73 -35.73
CA ILE A 681 -24.04 -11.91 -36.05
C ILE A 681 -24.36 -12.33 -37.45
N ASN A 682 -23.47 -11.99 -38.38
CA ASN A 682 -23.57 -12.46 -39.76
C ASN A 682 -22.62 -13.62 -40.00
N HIS A 683 -21.37 -13.51 -39.52
CA HIS A 683 -20.39 -14.59 -39.56
C HIS A 683 -19.46 -14.55 -38.37
N VAL A 684 -19.40 -15.63 -37.60
CA VAL A 684 -18.50 -15.81 -36.47
C VAL A 684 -17.97 -17.25 -36.41
N GLU A 685 -16.73 -17.37 -35.99
CA GLU A 685 -16.08 -18.66 -35.78
C GLU A 685 -15.97 -18.96 -34.28
N ILE A 686 -15.76 -20.21 -33.89
CA ILE A 686 -15.68 -20.67 -32.48
C ILE A 686 -14.77 -19.78 -31.62
N PRO A 687 -13.56 -19.35 -32.09
CA PRO A 687 -12.70 -18.47 -31.29
C PRO A 687 -13.28 -17.08 -30.96
N ASN A 688 -14.36 -16.68 -31.59
CA ASN A 688 -15.02 -15.38 -31.35
C ASN A 688 -16.15 -15.44 -30.32
N TYR A 689 -16.53 -16.67 -29.86
CA TYR A 689 -17.56 -16.85 -28.85
C TYR A 689 -17.14 -16.28 -27.50
N SER A 690 -18.11 -16.01 -26.64
CA SER A 690 -17.86 -15.70 -25.22
C SER A 690 -17.79 -16.99 -24.44
N PHE A 691 -16.67 -17.26 -23.79
CA PHE A 691 -16.45 -18.54 -23.08
C PHE A 691 -16.55 -18.35 -21.58
N PHE A 692 -17.18 -19.33 -20.92
CA PHE A 692 -17.31 -19.44 -19.47
C PHE A 692 -16.78 -20.80 -19.04
N ARG A 693 -15.81 -20.79 -18.14
CA ARG A 693 -15.15 -22.00 -17.67
C ARG A 693 -15.21 -22.15 -16.16
N GLY A 694 -15.35 -23.38 -15.72
CA GLY A 694 -15.11 -23.79 -14.36
C GLY A 694 -13.63 -23.86 -14.00
N THR A 695 -13.34 -24.18 -12.77
CA THR A 695 -11.99 -24.41 -12.26
C THR A 695 -11.70 -25.90 -12.15
N ASP A 696 -10.43 -26.26 -11.87
CA ASP A 696 -10.06 -27.63 -11.54
C ASP A 696 -10.85 -28.17 -10.35
N ASN A 697 -11.07 -29.47 -10.31
CA ASN A 697 -11.86 -30.11 -9.24
C ASN A 697 -11.31 -29.83 -7.84
N TYR A 698 -10.00 -29.81 -7.67
CA TYR A 698 -9.35 -29.68 -6.36
C TYR A 698 -8.86 -28.28 -6.05
N PHE A 699 -8.68 -27.42 -7.07
CA PHE A 699 -8.11 -26.10 -6.88
C PHE A 699 -9.15 -24.99 -6.94
N PHE A 700 -9.14 -24.15 -5.91
CA PHE A 700 -9.93 -22.93 -5.84
C PHE A 700 -9.21 -21.82 -6.60
N SER A 701 -9.77 -21.39 -7.70
CA SER A 701 -9.20 -20.34 -8.55
C SER A 701 -9.82 -18.98 -8.24
N HIS A 702 -9.36 -17.95 -8.96
CA HIS A 702 -9.74 -16.54 -8.69
C HIS A 702 -11.26 -16.33 -8.76
N PRO A 703 -11.96 -16.16 -7.61
CA PRO A 703 -13.43 -16.27 -7.54
C PRO A 703 -14.19 -15.11 -8.20
N LEU A 704 -13.52 -14.04 -8.63
CA LEU A 704 -14.15 -12.93 -9.37
C LEU A 704 -14.09 -13.12 -10.90
N TYR A 705 -13.45 -14.18 -11.38
CA TYR A 705 -13.25 -14.40 -12.82
C TYR A 705 -13.64 -15.83 -13.24
N THR A 706 -13.89 -16.73 -12.29
CA THR A 706 -14.16 -18.14 -12.56
C THR A 706 -15.29 -18.62 -11.69
N PHE A 707 -16.00 -19.64 -12.17
CA PHE A 707 -16.98 -20.40 -11.42
C PHE A 707 -16.32 -21.68 -10.89
N GLN A 708 -16.47 -21.95 -9.61
CA GLN A 708 -15.74 -23.05 -8.96
C GLN A 708 -16.26 -24.43 -9.34
N LEU A 709 -17.56 -24.55 -9.65
CA LEU A 709 -18.24 -25.81 -9.92
C LEU A 709 -19.02 -25.81 -11.25
N LEU A 710 -18.65 -24.95 -12.20
CA LEU A 710 -19.34 -24.90 -13.49
C LEU A 710 -19.12 -26.20 -14.32
N GLY A 711 -18.01 -26.91 -14.08
CA GLY A 711 -17.68 -28.15 -14.75
C GLY A 711 -17.20 -27.93 -16.18
N GLU A 712 -18.09 -28.05 -17.14
CA GLU A 712 -17.78 -27.93 -18.57
C GLU A 712 -17.52 -26.47 -19.00
N THR A 713 -17.00 -26.32 -20.22
CA THR A 713 -16.85 -25.02 -20.86
C THR A 713 -18.14 -24.70 -21.61
N TYR A 714 -18.78 -23.62 -21.22
CA TYR A 714 -19.93 -23.05 -21.90
C TYR A 714 -19.53 -21.88 -22.77
N SER A 715 -20.23 -21.67 -23.87
CA SER A 715 -20.02 -20.54 -24.77
C SER A 715 -21.34 -19.83 -25.08
N SER A 716 -21.26 -18.58 -25.49
CA SER A 716 -22.43 -17.79 -25.89
C SER A 716 -22.14 -16.96 -27.10
N LEU A 717 -23.14 -16.91 -28.00
CA LEU A 717 -23.27 -15.99 -29.13
C LEU A 717 -24.40 -14.97 -28.96
N ARG A 718 -25.15 -15.06 -27.89
CA ARG A 718 -26.25 -14.13 -27.58
C ARG A 718 -25.91 -13.29 -26.36
N ASN A 719 -26.86 -13.05 -25.51
CA ASN A 719 -26.67 -12.34 -24.28
C ASN A 719 -26.35 -13.28 -23.12
N TYR A 720 -25.52 -12.80 -22.23
CA TYR A 720 -25.16 -13.45 -21.00
C TYR A 720 -25.00 -12.44 -19.86
N ILE A 721 -25.19 -12.93 -18.64
CA ILE A 721 -24.88 -12.22 -17.40
C ILE A 721 -23.99 -13.10 -16.54
N SER A 722 -22.91 -12.55 -16.04
CA SER A 722 -22.09 -13.16 -14.98
C SER A 722 -21.93 -12.21 -13.80
N PHE A 723 -22.11 -12.72 -12.60
CA PHE A 723 -21.90 -12.00 -11.36
C PHE A 723 -21.07 -12.85 -10.41
N ASN A 724 -20.03 -12.29 -9.82
CA ASN A 724 -19.18 -12.97 -8.86
C ASN A 724 -18.96 -12.06 -7.64
N TYR A 725 -19.00 -12.68 -6.45
CA TYR A 725 -18.86 -11.99 -5.18
C TYR A 725 -17.99 -12.78 -4.22
N ILE A 726 -17.15 -12.07 -3.44
CA ILE A 726 -16.40 -12.64 -2.33
C ILE A 726 -16.32 -11.64 -1.17
N HIS A 727 -16.49 -12.16 0.04
CA HIS A 727 -16.35 -11.43 1.29
C HIS A 727 -15.31 -12.09 2.19
N HIS A 728 -14.29 -11.34 2.57
CA HIS A 728 -13.27 -11.73 3.53
C HIS A 728 -13.58 -11.11 4.88
N PHE A 729 -13.87 -11.92 5.89
CA PHE A 729 -14.19 -11.46 7.25
C PHE A 729 -12.97 -11.00 8.06
N HIS A 730 -11.74 -11.27 7.58
CA HIS A 730 -10.49 -10.86 8.24
C HIS A 730 -10.46 -11.15 9.75
N GLY A 731 -11.01 -12.26 10.17
CA GLY A 731 -11.07 -12.67 11.55
C GLY A 731 -12.24 -12.10 12.37
N ALA A 732 -13.14 -11.33 11.80
CA ALA A 732 -14.32 -10.81 12.51
C ALA A 732 -15.19 -11.92 13.13
N ILE A 733 -15.26 -13.08 12.49
CA ILE A 733 -15.96 -14.27 12.98
C ILE A 733 -15.02 -15.15 13.81
N CYS A 734 -13.90 -15.60 13.22
CA CYS A 734 -13.03 -16.62 13.83
C CYS A 734 -12.43 -16.17 15.18
N LYS A 735 -12.16 -14.89 15.36
CA LYS A 735 -11.63 -14.36 16.64
C LYS A 735 -12.67 -14.33 17.76
N LYS A 736 -13.95 -14.54 17.49
CA LYS A 736 -15.00 -14.65 18.50
C LYS A 736 -15.21 -16.11 18.98
N ILE A 737 -14.79 -17.09 18.20
CA ILE A 737 -14.92 -18.52 18.53
C ILE A 737 -13.76 -18.92 19.48
N PRO A 738 -14.03 -19.54 20.65
CA PRO A 738 -13.04 -19.79 21.70
C PRO A 738 -11.75 -20.46 21.23
N TYR A 739 -11.81 -21.51 20.44
CA TYR A 739 -10.65 -22.26 19.94
C TYR A 739 -9.96 -21.51 18.78
N LEU A 740 -10.72 -20.95 17.81
CA LEU A 740 -10.20 -20.26 16.64
C LEU A 740 -9.57 -18.89 16.97
N LYS A 741 -9.99 -18.23 18.08
CA LYS A 741 -9.41 -16.93 18.50
C LYS A 741 -7.90 -16.97 18.75
N LYS A 742 -7.31 -18.14 19.00
CA LYS A 742 -5.86 -18.32 19.19
C LYS A 742 -5.11 -18.50 17.89
N THR A 743 -5.78 -18.80 16.80
CA THR A 743 -5.21 -19.03 15.47
C THR A 743 -5.18 -17.76 14.62
N LYS A 744 -4.60 -17.84 13.43
CA LYS A 744 -4.64 -16.80 12.40
C LYS A 744 -5.72 -17.08 11.33
N ILE A 745 -6.59 -18.04 11.59
CA ILE A 745 -7.63 -18.44 10.64
C ILE A 745 -8.60 -17.28 10.40
N GLU A 746 -8.91 -17.05 9.13
CA GLU A 746 -9.86 -16.05 8.65
C GLU A 746 -10.96 -16.76 7.86
N ALA A 747 -12.20 -16.36 8.08
CA ALA A 747 -13.34 -16.90 7.31
C ALA A 747 -13.55 -16.08 6.03
N VAL A 748 -13.98 -16.76 4.98
CA VAL A 748 -14.35 -16.16 3.71
C VAL A 748 -15.65 -16.81 3.21
N THR A 749 -16.48 -16.02 2.53
CA THR A 749 -17.69 -16.50 1.87
C THR A 749 -17.84 -15.82 0.52
N GLY A 750 -18.50 -16.45 -0.40
CA GLY A 750 -18.79 -15.87 -1.69
C GLY A 750 -19.64 -16.75 -2.56
N GLY A 751 -19.75 -16.37 -3.83
CA GLY A 751 -20.51 -17.12 -4.82
C GLY A 751 -20.54 -16.44 -6.17
N GLY A 752 -21.23 -17.05 -7.10
CA GLY A 752 -21.38 -16.56 -8.45
C GLY A 752 -22.70 -17.00 -9.10
N VAL A 753 -23.14 -16.21 -10.06
CA VAL A 753 -24.31 -16.49 -10.91
C VAL A 753 -23.91 -16.30 -12.35
N LEU A 754 -24.24 -17.28 -13.19
CA LEU A 754 -24.07 -17.25 -14.63
C LEU A 754 -25.40 -17.56 -15.31
N TYR A 755 -25.83 -16.70 -16.20
CA TYR A 755 -26.94 -16.93 -17.11
C TYR A 755 -26.44 -16.80 -18.54
N ILE A 756 -26.75 -17.79 -19.39
CA ILE A 756 -26.45 -17.80 -20.82
C ILE A 756 -27.74 -18.08 -21.58
N ASN A 757 -28.11 -17.15 -22.46
CA ASN A 757 -29.39 -17.24 -23.16
C ASN A 757 -29.43 -18.31 -24.24
N ASP A 758 -28.30 -18.59 -24.94
CA ASP A 758 -28.26 -19.51 -26.10
C ASP A 758 -28.75 -20.91 -25.75
N ASN A 759 -28.37 -21.42 -24.62
CA ASN A 759 -28.73 -22.73 -24.11
C ASN A 759 -29.56 -22.65 -22.83
N ASN A 760 -30.07 -21.48 -22.48
CA ASN A 760 -30.85 -21.24 -21.26
C ASN A 760 -30.15 -21.72 -19.98
N LEU A 761 -28.79 -21.67 -19.95
CA LEU A 761 -28.02 -22.10 -18.79
C LEU A 761 -28.25 -21.13 -17.63
N GLN A 762 -28.63 -21.69 -16.50
CA GLN A 762 -28.70 -21.03 -15.21
C GLN A 762 -27.78 -21.77 -14.23
N HIS A 763 -26.70 -21.13 -13.83
CA HIS A 763 -25.76 -21.67 -12.87
C HIS A 763 -25.58 -20.72 -11.69
N THR A 764 -25.69 -21.26 -10.47
CA THR A 764 -25.49 -20.51 -9.23
C THR A 764 -24.61 -21.31 -8.30
N GLU A 765 -23.59 -20.68 -7.75
CA GLU A 765 -22.70 -21.31 -6.77
C GLU A 765 -22.49 -20.45 -5.53
N ILE A 766 -22.31 -21.12 -4.40
CA ILE A 766 -21.95 -20.51 -3.11
C ILE A 766 -20.77 -21.29 -2.54
N TYR A 767 -19.84 -20.59 -1.94
CA TYR A 767 -18.74 -21.24 -1.24
C TYR A 767 -18.44 -20.54 0.09
N ASN A 768 -17.98 -21.35 1.05
CA ASN A 768 -17.47 -20.91 2.33
C ASN A 768 -16.08 -21.49 2.53
N GLY A 769 -15.18 -20.71 3.10
CA GLY A 769 -13.80 -21.14 3.27
C GLY A 769 -13.14 -20.61 4.54
N LEU A 770 -12.05 -21.25 4.89
CA LEU A 770 -11.14 -20.85 5.95
C LEU A 770 -9.75 -20.64 5.36
N GLU A 771 -9.17 -19.48 5.61
CA GLU A 771 -7.86 -19.08 5.11
C GLU A 771 -6.87 -18.90 6.26
N ILE A 772 -5.63 -19.37 6.10
CA ILE A 772 -4.55 -19.21 7.05
C ILE A 772 -3.45 -18.36 6.41
N PRO A 773 -3.23 -17.12 6.85
CA PRO A 773 -2.11 -16.32 6.39
C PRO A 773 -0.81 -16.78 7.04
N PHE A 774 0.23 -16.96 6.24
CA PHE A 774 1.58 -17.28 6.69
C PHE A 774 2.61 -16.48 5.90
N ARG A 775 3.86 -16.50 6.33
CA ARG A 775 4.95 -15.80 5.66
C ARG A 775 6.02 -16.80 5.20
N LEU A 776 6.44 -16.65 3.96
CA LEU A 776 7.60 -17.31 3.40
C LEU A 776 8.63 -16.23 3.02
N GLY A 777 9.63 -16.00 3.88
CA GLY A 777 10.54 -14.86 3.75
C GLY A 777 9.79 -13.51 3.87
N GLU A 778 9.88 -12.67 2.86
CA GLU A 778 9.16 -11.40 2.79
C GLU A 778 7.75 -11.52 2.19
N THR A 779 7.45 -12.65 1.55
CA THR A 779 6.18 -12.85 0.86
C THR A 779 5.12 -13.34 1.86
N GLN A 780 3.99 -12.66 1.88
CA GLN A 780 2.82 -13.14 2.61
C GLN A 780 1.98 -14.02 1.69
N LEU A 781 1.63 -15.19 2.19
CA LEU A 781 0.81 -16.19 1.52
C LEU A 781 -0.43 -16.48 2.37
N LYS A 782 -1.50 -16.90 1.73
CA LYS A 782 -2.68 -17.47 2.37
C LYS A 782 -2.95 -18.83 1.76
N PHE A 783 -3.01 -19.86 2.57
CA PHE A 783 -3.56 -21.16 2.19
C PHE A 783 -5.01 -21.20 2.65
N GLY A 784 -5.91 -21.63 1.76
CA GLY A 784 -7.34 -21.73 2.02
C GLY A 784 -7.90 -23.09 1.68
N GLY A 785 -8.85 -23.56 2.51
CA GLY A 785 -9.75 -24.66 2.22
C GLY A 785 -11.16 -24.12 2.06
N TYR A 786 -11.84 -24.53 0.99
CA TYR A 786 -13.17 -24.03 0.62
C TYR A 786 -14.12 -25.18 0.36
N TYR A 787 -15.34 -25.03 0.82
CA TYR A 787 -16.45 -25.92 0.47
C TYR A 787 -17.40 -25.13 -0.43
N ALA A 788 -17.54 -25.60 -1.66
CA ALA A 788 -18.39 -25.00 -2.68
C ALA A 788 -19.60 -25.90 -2.96
N ILE A 789 -20.74 -25.26 -3.17
CA ILE A 789 -22.00 -25.89 -3.57
C ILE A 789 -22.53 -25.13 -4.77
N ALA A 790 -22.97 -25.83 -5.82
CA ALA A 790 -23.55 -25.21 -6.99
C ALA A 790 -24.81 -25.93 -7.42
N TYR A 791 -25.69 -25.17 -8.01
CA TYR A 791 -26.88 -25.66 -8.73
C TYR A 791 -26.83 -25.14 -10.15
N SER A 792 -27.13 -26.04 -11.09
CA SER A 792 -27.32 -25.72 -12.49
C SER A 792 -28.54 -26.45 -13.02
N ASN A 793 -29.27 -25.80 -13.92
CA ASN A 793 -30.41 -26.48 -14.58
C ASN A 793 -30.02 -27.64 -15.50
N TYR A 794 -28.73 -27.83 -15.78
CA TYR A 794 -28.17 -28.95 -16.54
C TYR A 794 -27.47 -30.02 -15.70
N SER A 795 -27.27 -29.76 -14.42
CA SER A 795 -26.62 -30.72 -13.50
C SER A 795 -27.33 -30.74 -12.16
N ASN A 796 -27.30 -31.91 -11.50
CA ASN A 796 -27.75 -32.00 -10.11
C ASN A 796 -26.90 -31.12 -9.20
N LEU A 797 -27.36 -31.00 -7.95
CA LEU A 797 -26.60 -30.27 -6.90
C LEU A 797 -25.19 -30.83 -6.80
N LEU A 798 -24.23 -30.01 -7.11
CA LEU A 798 -22.80 -30.33 -7.02
C LEU A 798 -22.22 -29.73 -5.74
N ASN A 799 -21.37 -30.50 -5.07
CA ASN A 799 -20.61 -29.99 -3.94
C ASN A 799 -19.18 -30.52 -3.95
N MET A 800 -18.23 -29.71 -3.50
CA MET A 800 -16.82 -30.10 -3.53
C MET A 800 -15.98 -29.33 -2.56
N PHE A 801 -14.97 -29.99 -1.99
CA PHE A 801 -13.87 -29.34 -1.27
C PHE A 801 -12.77 -28.92 -2.24
N LYS A 802 -12.30 -27.68 -2.09
CA LYS A 802 -11.22 -27.10 -2.91
C LYS A 802 -10.17 -26.43 -2.06
N PHE A 803 -8.94 -26.41 -2.57
CA PHE A 803 -7.81 -25.76 -1.92
C PHE A 803 -7.30 -24.61 -2.77
N GLY A 804 -6.92 -23.50 -2.12
CA GLY A 804 -6.39 -22.32 -2.79
C GLY A 804 -5.13 -21.77 -2.13
N LEU A 805 -4.25 -21.22 -2.93
CA LEU A 805 -3.07 -20.50 -2.47
C LEU A 805 -3.09 -19.07 -3.01
N ASN A 806 -3.15 -18.10 -2.10
CA ASN A 806 -3.16 -16.68 -2.43
C ASN A 806 -1.84 -16.04 -2.08
N VAL A 807 -1.37 -15.15 -2.94
CA VAL A 807 -0.15 -14.38 -2.73
C VAL A 807 -0.50 -12.91 -2.44
N PHE A 808 0.07 -12.36 -1.37
CA PHE A 808 -0.10 -10.94 -1.07
C PHE A 808 0.89 -10.11 -1.87
N ASN A 809 0.37 -9.15 -2.61
CA ASN A 809 1.19 -8.16 -3.29
C ASN A 809 1.40 -6.95 -2.36
N PRO A 810 2.61 -6.76 -1.81
CA PRO A 810 2.86 -5.65 -0.87
C PRO A 810 2.84 -4.27 -1.54
N PHE A 811 2.96 -4.21 -2.87
CA PHE A 811 2.95 -2.93 -3.59
C PHE A 811 1.52 -2.44 -3.83
N THR A 812 0.60 -3.33 -4.16
CA THR A 812 -0.82 -2.99 -4.35
C THR A 812 -1.61 -3.07 -3.06
N ASN A 813 -1.02 -3.68 -2.02
CA ASN A 813 -1.70 -4.00 -0.76
C ASN A 813 -2.96 -4.87 -0.99
N LYS A 814 -2.89 -5.77 -1.98
CA LYS A 814 -3.98 -6.66 -2.38
C LYS A 814 -3.50 -8.11 -2.41
N TRP A 815 -4.41 -9.03 -2.13
CA TRP A 815 -4.21 -10.45 -2.36
C TRP A 815 -4.48 -10.77 -3.83
N ALA A 816 -3.60 -11.56 -4.43
CA ALA A 816 -3.80 -12.15 -5.74
C ALA A 816 -4.13 -13.64 -5.53
N PHE A 817 -5.16 -14.10 -6.20
CA PHE A 817 -5.51 -15.51 -6.26
C PHE A 817 -4.70 -16.19 -7.36
#